data_0e5ac69b58887b89a3a1a9f41e5cccd4
#
_entry.id   0e5ac69b58887b89a3a1a9f41e5cccd4
#
_cell.length_a   1.000
_cell.length_b   1.000
_cell.length_c   1.000
_cell.angle_alpha   90.00
_cell.angle_beta   90.00
_cell.angle_gamma   90.00
#
_symmetry.space_group_name_H-M   'P 1'
#
loop_
_entity.id
_entity.type
_entity.pdbx_description
1 polymer ?
#
loop_
_entity_poly.entity_id
_entity_poly.type
_entity_poly.pdbx_seq_one_letter_code
_entity_poly.pdbx_strand_id
1 'polypeptide(L)'
;MKKILFLTAMVIIALGFTACTDDNPTQQGQQTSDIDISNLDTSVRPGDDFYQYACGGWIKNNPLPPAYSRYGSSERLSEENQVRINAILDELQTGNFAAGSTEQKLADLYRLAMDSQRRNQQGVEPLMGIIRQMEQATTVEQLFQIQLQLVPEKFYAFLITNFAADVKNSKMNILMVNQGGIGMGLKEYYLDNATADIREAYKQTIVKMFCHFGFTDQQASQKMANVMHMETELAKVSRSLTELRDPEANYNKMSLAQFNDTYPHIQLEKLMNAMNVPSDCIQNLVVGQPDFCAGADQLMAEMSADEYRDYMEWIEIRGYAGYLDDTTEAIYFDFFGRVMSGRQQDYPLWQRVSTQMDNLMGEAVGKMFVEKYFPAAAKECMLKLVSNLQMALTQRIDAQDWMSDATKAAAKEKLAAFIVKVGYPDKWTDMSDLHIDSSKSYVENVIQCCRFWNAELVRQRAGKPVDPTEWRMTPQTVNAYYEPTTNEICFPAAILQPPYFDMEADDVINYGAIGVIIGHEMTHGFDDQGRLYDKDGNLHDWWTPEDAAKFQEKADMYADFFDAIEVLPGLHANGRMTLGENLADHGGLQLAWTAYHNAVETPPATIDGFTADQRFFLSYANIWAQNITDAELRLRTTSDVHSQGRWRVNGALPHIDAWYDAFGIKEGDKLFIPKERRLLLW
;
A
#
# COMPACT_ATOMS: atom_id res chain seq x y z
N MET A 1 -19.78 -32.90 -54.43
CA MET A 1 -20.81 -31.94 -54.83
C MET A 1 -21.28 -31.17 -53.61
N LYS A 2 -21.41 -29.87 -53.76
CA LYS A 2 -21.81 -28.84 -52.81
C LYS A 2 -20.73 -28.43 -51.78
N LYS A 3 -19.94 -27.43 -52.19
CA LYS A 3 -19.16 -26.50 -51.37
C LYS A 3 -20.16 -25.63 -50.59
N ILE A 4 -20.00 -25.55 -49.28
CA ILE A 4 -20.61 -24.51 -48.47
C ILE A 4 -19.50 -23.52 -48.10
N LEU A 5 -19.59 -22.32 -48.69
CA LEU A 5 -18.79 -21.14 -48.33
C LEU A 5 -19.34 -20.63 -47.00
N PHE A 6 -18.51 -20.60 -45.97
CA PHE A 6 -18.74 -19.74 -44.82
C PHE A 6 -18.10 -18.37 -45.09
N LEU A 7 -18.93 -17.37 -45.35
CA LEU A 7 -18.56 -15.97 -45.34
C LEU A 7 -18.44 -15.56 -43.86
N THR A 8 -17.20 -15.37 -43.37
CA THR A 8 -16.93 -14.65 -42.15
C THR A 8 -17.03 -13.16 -42.48
N ALA A 9 -18.10 -12.53 -42.05
CA ALA A 9 -18.20 -11.07 -42.05
C ALA A 9 -17.28 -10.53 -40.96
N MET A 10 -16.15 -10.00 -41.35
CA MET A 10 -15.34 -9.11 -40.52
C MET A 10 -16.13 -7.79 -40.37
N VAL A 11 -16.73 -7.61 -39.20
CA VAL A 11 -17.20 -6.30 -38.77
C VAL A 11 -15.97 -5.54 -38.31
N ILE A 12 -15.43 -4.71 -39.19
CA ILE A 12 -14.47 -3.67 -38.81
C ILE A 12 -15.28 -2.61 -38.07
N ILE A 13 -15.26 -2.64 -36.75
CA ILE A 13 -15.67 -1.51 -35.94
C ILE A 13 -14.55 -0.49 -36.05
N ALA A 14 -14.73 0.48 -36.93
CA ALA A 14 -13.94 1.70 -36.92
C ALA A 14 -14.36 2.49 -35.67
N LEU A 15 -13.68 2.26 -34.54
CA LEU A 15 -13.74 3.15 -33.38
C LEU A 15 -13.06 4.45 -33.79
N GLY A 16 -13.87 5.44 -34.07
CA GLY A 16 -13.40 6.82 -34.20
C GLY A 16 -12.87 7.31 -32.87
N PHE A 17 -11.56 7.44 -32.78
CA PHE A 17 -10.89 8.10 -31.67
C PHE A 17 -11.20 9.59 -31.75
N THR A 18 -12.07 10.09 -30.88
CA THR A 18 -12.02 11.51 -30.51
C THR A 18 -11.11 11.59 -29.30
N ALA A 19 -9.84 11.89 -29.59
CA ALA A 19 -8.89 12.36 -28.58
C ALA A 19 -9.50 13.53 -27.80
N CYS A 20 -8.97 13.83 -26.63
CA CYS A 20 -9.11 15.13 -25.96
C CYS A 20 -8.79 16.22 -27.00
N THR A 21 -9.76 16.63 -27.78
CA THR A 21 -9.56 17.57 -28.92
C THR A 21 -10.13 18.91 -28.57
N ASP A 22 -9.33 19.92 -28.77
CA ASP A 22 -9.77 21.26 -29.00
C ASP A 22 -10.84 21.29 -30.11
N ASP A 23 -11.96 21.93 -29.78
CA ASP A 23 -12.98 22.49 -30.67
C ASP A 23 -13.50 21.68 -31.87
N ASN A 24 -14.69 21.10 -31.67
CA ASN A 24 -15.73 21.22 -32.69
C ASN A 24 -17.16 21.10 -32.08
N PRO A 25 -18.02 22.11 -32.19
CA PRO A 25 -19.38 22.07 -31.71
C PRO A 25 -20.29 21.50 -32.78
N THR A 26 -20.68 20.25 -32.73
CA THR A 26 -21.96 19.71 -33.22
C THR A 26 -22.02 18.19 -33.17
N GLN A 27 -22.50 17.67 -32.08
CA GLN A 27 -23.44 16.55 -32.03
C GLN A 27 -24.02 16.54 -30.60
N GLN A 28 -25.23 17.04 -30.43
CA GLN A 28 -26.05 16.75 -29.26
C GLN A 28 -26.50 15.30 -29.32
N GLY A 29 -25.60 14.35 -29.01
CA GLY A 29 -25.96 13.07 -28.45
C GLY A 29 -26.48 13.32 -27.05
N GLN A 30 -27.50 12.64 -26.63
CA GLN A 30 -27.98 12.65 -25.26
C GLN A 30 -26.79 12.27 -24.35
N GLN A 31 -26.22 13.26 -23.68
CA GLN A 31 -25.13 13.06 -22.72
C GLN A 31 -25.70 12.27 -21.56
N THR A 32 -25.35 11.00 -21.46
CA THR A 32 -25.71 10.17 -20.30
C THR A 32 -24.91 10.64 -19.10
N SER A 33 -25.51 10.64 -17.92
CA SER A 33 -24.80 10.93 -16.68
C SER A 33 -23.82 9.78 -16.39
N ASP A 34 -22.57 10.15 -16.13
CA ASP A 34 -21.56 9.21 -15.66
C ASP A 34 -21.68 8.95 -14.14
N ILE A 35 -22.66 9.58 -13.49
CA ILE A 35 -23.10 9.31 -12.13
C ILE A 35 -24.23 8.29 -12.14
N ASP A 36 -23.98 7.12 -11.57
CA ASP A 36 -25.04 6.14 -11.31
C ASP A 36 -25.94 6.60 -10.17
N ILE A 37 -27.11 7.16 -10.52
CA ILE A 37 -28.08 7.67 -9.55
C ILE A 37 -28.62 6.59 -8.61
N SER A 38 -28.50 5.31 -8.96
CA SER A 38 -28.89 4.19 -8.07
C SER A 38 -27.95 4.05 -6.86
N ASN A 39 -26.76 4.67 -6.91
CA ASN A 39 -25.83 4.74 -5.78
C ASN A 39 -26.27 5.69 -4.67
N LEU A 40 -27.24 6.59 -4.96
CA LEU A 40 -27.69 7.60 -4.02
C LEU A 40 -28.70 7.04 -3.01
N ASP A 41 -28.67 7.58 -1.80
CA ASP A 41 -29.74 7.45 -0.80
C ASP A 41 -30.37 8.82 -0.56
N THR A 42 -31.40 9.14 -1.35
CA THR A 42 -32.09 10.43 -1.28
C THR A 42 -32.97 10.60 -0.02
N SER A 43 -33.07 9.58 0.83
CA SER A 43 -33.74 9.69 2.14
C SER A 43 -32.90 10.45 3.18
N VAL A 44 -31.60 10.61 2.91
CA VAL A 44 -30.64 11.34 3.75
C VAL A 44 -30.34 12.70 3.13
N ARG A 45 -30.23 13.74 3.95
CA ARG A 45 -29.86 15.07 3.47
C ARG A 45 -28.32 15.14 3.27
N PRO A 46 -27.84 15.77 2.18
CA PRO A 46 -26.40 15.96 1.93
C PRO A 46 -25.64 16.59 3.11
N GLY A 47 -26.24 17.55 3.80
CA GLY A 47 -25.64 18.24 4.94
C GLY A 47 -25.67 17.47 6.26
N ASP A 48 -26.39 16.35 6.32
CA ASP A 48 -26.45 15.53 7.53
C ASP A 48 -25.48 14.33 7.48
N ASP A 49 -25.29 13.74 6.29
CA ASP A 49 -24.38 12.64 6.03
C ASP A 49 -24.16 12.52 4.52
N PHE A 50 -23.15 13.18 4.00
CA PHE A 50 -22.90 13.21 2.56
C PHE A 50 -22.48 11.85 2.01
N TYR A 51 -21.70 11.10 2.77
CA TYR A 51 -21.30 9.75 2.37
C TYR A 51 -22.50 8.82 2.20
N GLN A 52 -23.42 8.82 3.17
CA GLN A 52 -24.65 8.04 3.06
C GLN A 52 -25.53 8.53 1.91
N TYR A 53 -25.66 9.85 1.72
CA TYR A 53 -26.41 10.42 0.60
C TYR A 53 -25.84 9.96 -0.75
N ALA A 54 -24.53 10.05 -0.95
CA ALA A 54 -23.88 9.76 -2.23
C ALA A 54 -23.69 8.25 -2.49
N CYS A 55 -23.47 7.46 -1.44
CA CYS A 55 -23.06 6.04 -1.56
C CYS A 55 -24.06 5.06 -0.97
N GLY A 56 -25.13 5.50 -0.30
CA GLY A 56 -26.03 4.62 0.47
C GLY A 56 -26.75 3.57 -0.39
N GLY A 57 -27.12 3.92 -1.63
CA GLY A 57 -27.66 2.98 -2.60
C GLY A 57 -26.61 1.94 -3.03
N TRP A 58 -25.39 2.39 -3.31
CA TRP A 58 -24.28 1.51 -3.64
C TRP A 58 -24.01 0.51 -2.50
N ILE A 59 -23.89 1.00 -1.26
CA ILE A 59 -23.64 0.19 -0.06
C ILE A 59 -24.73 -0.90 0.10
N LYS A 60 -25.98 -0.53 -0.11
CA LYS A 60 -27.13 -1.45 -0.03
C LYS A 60 -27.09 -2.51 -1.12
N ASN A 61 -26.74 -2.12 -2.36
CA ASN A 61 -26.78 -2.98 -3.52
C ASN A 61 -25.54 -3.88 -3.65
N ASN A 62 -24.45 -3.56 -2.93
CA ASN A 62 -23.20 -4.32 -2.95
C ASN A 62 -22.85 -4.83 -1.53
N PRO A 63 -23.59 -5.82 -1.01
CA PRO A 63 -23.30 -6.39 0.30
C PRO A 63 -21.88 -6.97 0.33
N LEU A 64 -21.23 -6.92 1.50
CA LEU A 64 -19.88 -7.41 1.69
C LEU A 64 -19.79 -8.91 1.37
N PRO A 65 -18.99 -9.31 0.36
CA PRO A 65 -18.82 -10.73 0.06
C PRO A 65 -18.07 -11.44 1.20
N PRO A 66 -18.36 -12.73 1.50
CA PRO A 66 -17.77 -13.43 2.66
C PRO A 66 -16.24 -13.53 2.65
N ALA A 67 -15.62 -13.45 1.48
CA ALA A 67 -14.16 -13.50 1.33
C ALA A 67 -13.48 -12.15 1.61
N TYR A 68 -14.23 -11.08 1.79
CA TYR A 68 -13.69 -9.74 2.01
C TYR A 68 -14.00 -9.25 3.43
N SER A 69 -13.05 -8.54 4.04
CA SER A 69 -13.27 -7.77 5.26
C SER A 69 -13.74 -6.35 4.95
N ARG A 70 -13.39 -5.87 3.76
CA ARG A 70 -13.81 -4.60 3.17
C ARG A 70 -14.04 -4.82 1.67
N TYR A 71 -15.10 -4.22 1.13
CA TYR A 71 -15.42 -4.28 -0.29
C TYR A 71 -15.99 -2.95 -0.73
N GLY A 72 -15.33 -2.30 -1.64
CA GLY A 72 -15.66 -0.98 -2.15
C GLY A 72 -15.21 -0.79 -3.60
N SER A 73 -15.16 0.45 -4.04
CA SER A 73 -14.73 0.81 -5.40
C SER A 73 -13.32 0.33 -5.71
N SER A 74 -12.40 0.42 -4.75
CA SER A 74 -11.02 -0.03 -4.89
C SER A 74 -10.90 -1.55 -4.97
N GLU A 75 -11.59 -2.28 -4.07
CA GLU A 75 -11.56 -3.75 -4.06
C GLU A 75 -12.19 -4.32 -5.32
N ARG A 76 -13.28 -3.71 -5.81
CA ARG A 76 -13.93 -4.13 -7.05
C ARG A 76 -13.00 -3.98 -8.25
N LEU A 77 -12.34 -2.83 -8.40
CA LEU A 77 -11.37 -2.63 -9.48
C LEU A 77 -10.17 -3.57 -9.34
N SER A 78 -9.69 -3.80 -8.11
CA SER A 78 -8.61 -4.76 -7.85
C SER A 78 -9.02 -6.19 -8.25
N GLU A 79 -10.24 -6.62 -7.94
CA GLU A 79 -10.78 -7.91 -8.34
C GLU A 79 -10.90 -8.04 -9.86
N GLU A 80 -11.40 -7.02 -10.55
CA GLU A 80 -11.45 -6.97 -12.01
C GLU A 80 -10.05 -7.10 -12.63
N ASN A 81 -9.04 -6.43 -12.05
CA ASN A 81 -7.66 -6.55 -12.50
C ASN A 81 -7.07 -7.94 -12.18
N GLN A 82 -7.41 -8.56 -11.05
CA GLN A 82 -7.02 -9.94 -10.76
C GLN A 82 -7.63 -10.93 -11.75
N VAL A 83 -8.87 -10.73 -12.21
CA VAL A 83 -9.48 -11.54 -13.28
C VAL A 83 -8.69 -11.41 -14.59
N ARG A 84 -8.24 -10.18 -14.94
CA ARG A 84 -7.39 -9.95 -16.12
C ARG A 84 -6.01 -10.58 -15.99
N ILE A 85 -5.39 -10.48 -14.81
CA ILE A 85 -4.12 -11.15 -14.49
C ILE A 85 -4.29 -12.66 -14.59
N ASN A 86 -5.35 -13.22 -14.00
CA ASN A 86 -5.63 -14.66 -14.10
C ASN A 86 -5.78 -15.10 -15.56
N ALA A 87 -6.45 -14.32 -16.40
CA ALA A 87 -6.57 -14.62 -17.83
C ALA A 87 -5.20 -14.65 -18.55
N ILE A 88 -4.28 -13.77 -18.19
CA ILE A 88 -2.88 -13.79 -18.68
C ILE A 88 -2.19 -15.08 -18.22
N LEU A 89 -2.30 -15.42 -16.94
CA LEU A 89 -1.65 -16.60 -16.34
C LEU A 89 -2.21 -17.92 -16.95
N ASP A 90 -3.51 -17.98 -17.21
CA ASP A 90 -4.16 -19.15 -17.86
C ASP A 90 -3.69 -19.31 -19.33
N GLU A 91 -3.51 -18.21 -20.06
CA GLU A 91 -2.94 -18.28 -21.41
C GLU A 91 -1.50 -18.81 -21.39
N LEU A 92 -0.69 -18.41 -20.40
CA LEU A 92 0.67 -18.90 -20.22
C LEU A 92 0.74 -20.41 -19.95
N GLN A 93 -0.26 -21.00 -19.28
CA GLN A 93 -0.27 -22.46 -19.03
C GLN A 93 -0.26 -23.29 -20.32
N THR A 94 -0.89 -22.79 -21.37
CA THR A 94 -1.03 -23.50 -22.66
C THR A 94 0.06 -23.12 -23.67
N GLY A 95 0.85 -22.09 -23.36
CA GLY A 95 1.91 -21.60 -24.21
C GLY A 95 3.14 -22.54 -24.25
N ASN A 96 3.88 -22.46 -25.35
CA ASN A 96 5.18 -23.12 -25.49
C ASN A 96 6.27 -22.06 -25.58
N PHE A 97 7.00 -21.87 -24.52
CA PHE A 97 7.97 -20.80 -24.37
C PHE A 97 9.41 -21.33 -24.45
N ALA A 98 10.34 -20.45 -24.80
CA ALA A 98 11.77 -20.79 -24.79
C ALA A 98 12.21 -21.14 -23.37
N ALA A 99 13.07 -22.16 -23.24
CA ALA A 99 13.59 -22.56 -21.95
C ALA A 99 14.35 -21.38 -21.28
N GLY A 100 13.98 -21.09 -20.02
CA GLY A 100 14.57 -19.99 -19.25
C GLY A 100 14.00 -18.61 -19.57
N SER A 101 13.00 -18.48 -20.46
CA SER A 101 12.30 -17.21 -20.65
C SER A 101 11.46 -16.83 -19.43
N THR A 102 11.16 -15.55 -19.28
CA THR A 102 10.33 -15.04 -18.18
C THR A 102 8.92 -15.65 -18.21
N GLU A 103 8.36 -15.83 -19.40
CA GLU A 103 7.05 -16.45 -19.62
C GLU A 103 7.07 -17.92 -19.17
N GLN A 104 8.12 -18.68 -19.48
CA GLN A 104 8.25 -20.07 -19.04
C GLN A 104 8.36 -20.18 -17.52
N LYS A 105 9.18 -19.30 -16.89
CA LYS A 105 9.35 -19.26 -15.43
C LYS A 105 8.03 -18.95 -14.73
N LEU A 106 7.30 -17.94 -15.20
CA LEU A 106 5.99 -17.56 -14.65
C LEU A 106 4.95 -18.67 -14.86
N ALA A 107 4.91 -19.30 -16.05
CA ALA A 107 4.01 -20.42 -16.33
C ALA A 107 4.28 -21.62 -15.43
N ASP A 108 5.55 -21.96 -15.20
CA ASP A 108 5.90 -23.10 -14.34
C ASP A 108 5.59 -22.81 -12.87
N LEU A 109 5.89 -21.61 -12.39
CA LEU A 109 5.56 -21.19 -11.03
C LEU A 109 4.03 -21.20 -10.79
N TYR A 110 3.26 -20.68 -11.74
CA TYR A 110 1.79 -20.67 -11.68
C TYR A 110 1.21 -22.09 -11.69
N ARG A 111 1.73 -23.01 -12.54
CA ARG A 111 1.29 -24.42 -12.52
C ARG A 111 1.56 -25.09 -11.17
N LEU A 112 2.73 -24.86 -10.56
CA LEU A 112 3.05 -25.38 -9.23
C LEU A 112 2.11 -24.82 -8.15
N ALA A 113 1.81 -23.54 -8.21
CA ALA A 113 0.89 -22.88 -7.27
C ALA A 113 -0.55 -23.40 -7.37
N MET A 114 -1.04 -23.66 -8.59
CA MET A 114 -2.39 -24.14 -8.83
C MET A 114 -2.56 -25.64 -8.58
N ASP A 115 -1.47 -26.41 -8.48
CA ASP A 115 -1.50 -27.86 -8.20
C ASP A 115 -1.67 -28.14 -6.69
N SER A 116 -2.87 -27.85 -6.16
CA SER A 116 -3.20 -28.11 -4.76
C SER A 116 -3.12 -29.59 -4.41
N GLN A 117 -3.35 -30.50 -5.34
CA GLN A 117 -3.21 -31.94 -5.09
C GLN A 117 -1.76 -32.29 -4.76
N ARG A 118 -0.80 -31.79 -5.53
CA ARG A 118 0.64 -31.97 -5.28
C ARG A 118 1.07 -31.33 -3.98
N ARG A 119 0.64 -30.08 -3.72
CA ARG A 119 0.93 -29.36 -2.46
C ARG A 119 0.41 -30.13 -1.24
N ASN A 120 -0.84 -30.63 -1.30
CA ASN A 120 -1.42 -31.43 -0.23
C ASN A 120 -0.72 -32.79 -0.02
N GLN A 121 -0.21 -33.40 -1.08
CA GLN A 121 0.61 -34.64 -0.96
C GLN A 121 1.96 -34.38 -0.33
N GLN A 122 2.56 -33.23 -0.58
CA GLN A 122 3.84 -32.81 0.01
C GLN A 122 3.66 -32.34 1.47
N GLY A 123 2.50 -31.76 1.80
CA GLY A 123 2.23 -31.22 3.13
C GLY A 123 3.27 -30.21 3.56
N VAL A 124 3.73 -30.33 4.79
CA VAL A 124 4.76 -29.45 5.39
C VAL A 124 6.20 -29.93 5.09
N GLU A 125 6.40 -31.11 4.47
CA GLU A 125 7.72 -31.72 4.26
C GLU A 125 8.74 -30.82 3.57
N PRO A 126 8.35 -29.94 2.60
CA PRO A 126 9.31 -29.02 1.97
C PRO A 126 10.04 -28.08 2.93
N LEU A 127 9.45 -27.70 4.07
CA LEU A 127 10.10 -26.91 5.12
C LEU A 127 10.75 -27.78 6.22
N MET A 128 10.39 -29.05 6.33
CA MET A 128 10.89 -29.93 7.42
C MET A 128 12.42 -30.10 7.42
N GLY A 129 13.07 -29.87 6.30
CA GLY A 129 14.53 -29.92 6.20
C GLY A 129 15.19 -28.88 7.12
N ILE A 130 14.74 -27.63 7.07
CA ILE A 130 15.30 -26.54 7.89
C ILE A 130 14.79 -26.63 9.35
N ILE A 131 13.55 -27.02 9.58
CA ILE A 131 12.99 -27.23 10.92
C ILE A 131 13.81 -28.30 11.66
N ARG A 132 14.10 -29.45 11.05
CA ARG A 132 14.94 -30.49 11.64
C ARG A 132 16.37 -30.02 11.94
N GLN A 133 16.94 -29.12 11.13
CA GLN A 133 18.26 -28.53 11.43
C GLN A 133 18.17 -27.65 12.69
N MET A 134 17.12 -26.83 12.82
CA MET A 134 16.88 -26.02 14.04
C MET A 134 16.69 -26.91 15.28
N GLU A 135 15.90 -27.99 15.18
CA GLU A 135 15.68 -28.94 16.25
C GLU A 135 16.97 -29.68 16.72
N GLN A 136 17.94 -29.86 15.81
CA GLN A 136 19.23 -30.49 16.17
C GLN A 136 20.21 -29.50 16.79
N ALA A 137 19.99 -28.20 16.66
CA ALA A 137 20.84 -27.18 17.25
C ALA A 137 20.61 -27.08 18.75
N THR A 138 21.68 -27.11 19.53
CA THR A 138 21.64 -27.09 21.00
C THR A 138 22.21 -25.82 21.62
N THR A 139 22.72 -24.92 20.79
CA THR A 139 23.30 -23.65 21.23
C THR A 139 22.82 -22.49 20.39
N VAL A 140 22.78 -21.29 20.97
CA VAL A 140 22.43 -20.04 20.29
C VAL A 140 23.36 -19.82 19.06
N GLU A 141 24.64 -20.13 19.17
CA GLU A 141 25.57 -19.97 18.05
C GLU A 141 25.24 -20.90 16.86
N GLN A 142 24.86 -22.15 17.11
CA GLN A 142 24.42 -23.07 16.04
C GLN A 142 23.16 -22.55 15.35
N LEU A 143 22.19 -22.04 16.13
CA LEU A 143 20.97 -21.43 15.56
C LEU A 143 21.28 -20.17 14.78
N PHE A 144 22.19 -19.34 15.26
CA PHE A 144 22.63 -18.18 14.51
C PHE A 144 23.26 -18.54 13.17
N GLN A 145 24.05 -19.62 13.11
CA GLN A 145 24.58 -20.11 11.82
C GLN A 145 23.48 -20.59 10.87
N ILE A 146 22.37 -21.14 11.39
CA ILE A 146 21.18 -21.46 10.58
C ILE A 146 20.49 -20.18 10.12
N GLN A 147 20.33 -19.20 11.01
CA GLN A 147 19.77 -17.89 10.61
C GLN A 147 20.54 -17.26 9.44
N LEU A 148 21.88 -17.31 9.45
CA LEU A 148 22.71 -16.81 8.35
C LEU A 148 22.43 -17.49 7.01
N GLN A 149 21.98 -18.76 7.00
CA GLN A 149 21.56 -19.46 5.78
C GLN A 149 20.21 -18.97 5.26
N LEU A 150 19.33 -18.47 6.14
CA LEU A 150 17.98 -18.01 5.84
C LEU A 150 17.91 -16.51 5.47
N VAL A 151 18.88 -15.73 5.91
CA VAL A 151 18.89 -14.26 5.63
C VAL A 151 18.73 -13.93 4.13
N PRO A 152 19.35 -14.67 3.18
CA PRO A 152 19.13 -14.43 1.75
C PRO A 152 17.68 -14.61 1.29
N GLU A 153 16.84 -15.28 2.06
CA GLU A 153 15.42 -15.53 1.80
C GLU A 153 14.50 -14.42 2.38
N LYS A 154 15.07 -13.31 2.83
CA LYS A 154 14.39 -12.24 3.61
C LYS A 154 13.93 -12.70 4.99
N PHE A 155 14.67 -13.59 5.61
CA PHE A 155 14.41 -14.00 6.98
C PHE A 155 14.83 -12.89 7.97
N TYR A 156 13.85 -12.19 8.52
CA TYR A 156 14.04 -11.12 9.50
C TYR A 156 13.61 -11.59 10.88
N ALA A 157 14.56 -12.07 11.71
CA ALA A 157 14.24 -12.54 13.05
C ALA A 157 13.90 -11.40 14.02
N PHE A 158 14.82 -10.45 14.20
CA PHE A 158 14.67 -9.37 15.19
C PHE A 158 14.57 -7.99 14.53
N LEU A 159 15.30 -7.77 13.46
CA LEU A 159 15.46 -6.48 12.79
C LEU A 159 15.07 -6.59 11.32
N ILE A 160 14.49 -5.53 10.79
CA ILE A 160 14.29 -5.36 9.37
C ILE A 160 15.46 -4.52 8.83
N THR A 161 16.19 -5.09 7.86
CA THR A 161 17.28 -4.39 7.18
C THR A 161 16.95 -4.20 5.70
N ASN A 162 17.20 -3.01 5.17
CA ASN A 162 17.04 -2.71 3.75
C ASN A 162 17.98 -1.58 3.33
N PHE A 163 18.22 -1.45 2.02
CA PHE A 163 18.88 -0.29 1.43
C PHE A 163 17.82 0.66 0.89
N ALA A 164 17.84 1.91 1.37
CA ALA A 164 16.95 2.97 0.93
C ALA A 164 17.72 4.29 0.84
N ALA A 165 17.12 5.30 0.25
CA ALA A 165 17.71 6.63 0.20
C ALA A 165 18.07 7.13 1.60
N ASP A 166 19.29 7.67 1.79
CA ASP A 166 19.68 8.39 2.98
C ASP A 166 18.89 9.71 3.01
N VAL A 167 17.92 9.84 3.90
CA VAL A 167 17.02 11.00 3.92
C VAL A 167 17.74 12.34 4.11
N LYS A 168 18.99 12.35 4.59
CA LYS A 168 19.83 13.57 4.64
C LYS A 168 20.83 13.68 3.48
N ASN A 169 20.83 12.69 2.57
CA ASN A 169 21.56 12.69 1.31
C ASN A 169 20.80 11.81 0.29
N SER A 170 19.63 12.26 -0.11
CA SER A 170 18.65 11.51 -0.91
C SER A 170 19.16 10.91 -2.23
N LYS A 171 20.32 11.39 -2.70
CA LYS A 171 20.97 10.88 -3.94
C LYS A 171 21.72 9.56 -3.74
N MET A 172 21.90 9.11 -2.50
CA MET A 172 22.63 7.89 -2.16
C MET A 172 21.80 6.93 -1.32
N ASN A 173 21.87 5.65 -1.64
CA ASN A 173 21.31 4.63 -0.78
C ASN A 173 22.22 4.35 0.43
N ILE A 174 21.61 4.06 1.57
CA ILE A 174 22.29 3.68 2.82
C ILE A 174 21.60 2.46 3.43
N LEU A 175 22.32 1.67 4.22
CA LEU A 175 21.74 0.60 5.02
C LEU A 175 20.86 1.19 6.12
N MET A 176 19.58 0.78 6.15
CA MET A 176 18.62 1.09 7.22
C MET A 176 18.44 -0.12 8.12
N VAL A 177 18.40 0.11 9.43
CA VAL A 177 18.13 -0.92 10.45
C VAL A 177 16.93 -0.47 11.25
N ASN A 178 15.85 -1.24 11.18
CA ASN A 178 14.55 -0.90 11.77
C ASN A 178 14.03 -2.02 12.68
N GLN A 179 13.08 -1.65 13.56
CA GLN A 179 12.36 -2.60 14.39
C GLN A 179 11.61 -3.65 13.56
N GLY A 180 11.48 -4.87 14.11
CA GLY A 180 10.79 -5.99 13.48
C GLY A 180 10.51 -7.14 14.43
N GLY A 181 10.25 -8.33 13.88
CA GLY A 181 10.22 -9.57 14.63
C GLY A 181 8.95 -9.89 15.41
N ILE A 182 7.91 -9.04 15.42
CA ILE A 182 6.63 -9.31 16.07
C ILE A 182 5.58 -9.78 15.05
N GLY A 183 4.98 -10.93 15.33
CA GLY A 183 4.12 -11.64 14.38
C GLY A 183 2.77 -11.00 14.13
N MET A 184 2.18 -10.32 15.11
CA MET A 184 0.92 -9.59 14.97
C MET A 184 1.10 -8.14 14.48
N GLY A 185 2.34 -7.69 14.25
CA GLY A 185 2.67 -6.41 13.61
C GLY A 185 2.69 -5.20 14.54
N LEU A 186 1.81 -5.09 15.52
CA LEU A 186 1.68 -3.96 16.43
C LEU A 186 1.94 -4.36 17.88
N LYS A 187 2.69 -3.50 18.63
CA LYS A 187 2.96 -3.73 20.04
C LYS A 187 1.69 -3.80 20.91
N GLU A 188 0.64 -3.08 20.50
CA GLU A 188 -0.64 -3.01 21.19
C GLU A 188 -1.31 -4.39 21.30
N TYR A 189 -1.14 -5.27 20.31
CA TYR A 189 -1.66 -6.63 20.35
C TYR A 189 -1.02 -7.50 21.45
N TYR A 190 0.20 -7.18 21.87
CA TYR A 190 0.93 -7.90 22.92
C TYR A 190 0.70 -7.30 24.31
N LEU A 191 0.51 -5.99 24.39
CA LEU A 191 0.60 -5.24 25.65
C LEU A 191 -0.75 -4.78 26.18
N ASP A 192 -1.73 -4.49 25.30
CA ASP A 192 -3.01 -3.94 25.72
C ASP A 192 -3.99 -5.04 26.19
N ASN A 193 -4.70 -4.74 27.28
CA ASN A 193 -5.74 -5.63 27.76
C ASN A 193 -6.95 -5.71 26.84
N ALA A 194 -7.20 -4.66 26.05
CA ALA A 194 -8.30 -4.62 25.09
C ALA A 194 -8.14 -5.63 23.94
N THR A 195 -6.91 -6.11 23.69
CA THR A 195 -6.57 -7.08 22.64
C THR A 195 -6.33 -8.50 23.17
N ALA A 196 -6.70 -8.78 24.43
CA ALA A 196 -6.42 -10.06 25.06
C ALA A 196 -7.02 -11.26 24.31
N ASP A 197 -8.22 -11.13 23.76
CA ASP A 197 -8.88 -12.19 22.99
C ASP A 197 -8.14 -12.48 21.67
N ILE A 198 -7.65 -11.46 20.99
CA ILE A 198 -6.82 -11.58 19.78
C ILE A 198 -5.53 -12.32 20.12
N ARG A 199 -4.87 -11.91 21.21
CA ARG A 199 -3.64 -12.54 21.70
C ARG A 199 -3.83 -14.01 22.06
N GLU A 200 -4.96 -14.36 22.66
CA GLU A 200 -5.28 -15.77 22.97
C GLU A 200 -5.55 -16.59 21.70
N ALA A 201 -6.26 -16.03 20.72
CA ALA A 201 -6.44 -16.67 19.41
C ALA A 201 -5.11 -16.89 18.68
N TYR A 202 -4.17 -15.94 18.77
CA TYR A 202 -2.83 -16.07 18.22
C TYR A 202 -2.05 -17.22 18.83
N LYS A 203 -2.06 -17.36 20.17
CA LYS A 203 -1.44 -18.50 20.88
C LYS A 203 -2.00 -19.83 20.41
N GLN A 204 -3.33 -19.94 20.27
CA GLN A 204 -3.97 -21.15 19.77
C GLN A 204 -3.55 -21.46 18.33
N THR A 205 -3.37 -20.45 17.49
CA THR A 205 -2.89 -20.61 16.11
C THR A 205 -1.47 -21.14 16.09
N ILE A 206 -0.56 -20.61 16.91
CA ILE A 206 0.81 -21.09 17.04
C ILE A 206 0.80 -22.58 17.44
N VAL A 207 0.03 -22.96 18.46
CA VAL A 207 -0.07 -24.36 18.90
C VAL A 207 -0.59 -25.27 17.79
N LYS A 208 -1.69 -24.90 17.12
CA LYS A 208 -2.26 -25.67 16.00
C LYS A 208 -1.25 -25.86 14.88
N MET A 209 -0.51 -24.81 14.56
CA MET A 209 0.48 -24.84 13.49
C MET A 209 1.64 -25.77 13.83
N PHE A 210 2.21 -25.69 15.02
CA PHE A 210 3.26 -26.62 15.46
C PHE A 210 2.76 -28.07 15.53
N CYS A 211 1.52 -28.32 15.97
CA CYS A 211 0.94 -29.66 15.92
C CYS A 211 0.81 -30.17 14.49
N HIS A 212 0.43 -29.33 13.54
CA HIS A 212 0.37 -29.68 12.11
C HIS A 212 1.77 -30.03 11.54
N PHE A 213 2.83 -29.39 12.06
CA PHE A 213 4.23 -29.71 11.73
C PHE A 213 4.77 -30.94 12.46
N GLY A 214 3.91 -31.68 13.20
CA GLY A 214 4.23 -32.97 13.79
C GLY A 214 4.72 -32.92 15.24
N PHE A 215 4.70 -31.77 15.90
CA PHE A 215 5.00 -31.67 17.32
C PHE A 215 3.82 -32.15 18.17
N THR A 216 4.09 -32.70 19.32
CA THR A 216 3.05 -33.08 20.31
C THR A 216 2.41 -31.83 20.91
N ASP A 217 1.19 -31.94 21.46
CA ASP A 217 0.49 -30.82 22.11
C ASP A 217 1.35 -30.16 23.20
N GLN A 218 2.11 -30.98 23.96
CA GLN A 218 3.01 -30.48 25.02
C GLN A 218 4.17 -29.67 24.41
N GLN A 219 4.80 -30.18 23.36
CA GLN A 219 5.89 -29.48 22.68
C GLN A 219 5.38 -28.18 22.02
N ALA A 220 4.25 -28.26 21.31
CA ALA A 220 3.63 -27.11 20.67
C ALA A 220 3.26 -26.01 21.66
N SER A 221 2.73 -26.39 22.84
CA SER A 221 2.41 -25.44 23.92
C SER A 221 3.66 -24.79 24.51
N GLN A 222 4.77 -25.52 24.63
CA GLN A 222 6.03 -24.94 25.10
C GLN A 222 6.61 -23.98 24.04
N LYS A 223 6.62 -24.41 22.78
CA LYS A 223 7.07 -23.56 21.66
C LYS A 223 6.26 -22.28 21.58
N MET A 224 4.94 -22.36 21.69
CA MET A 224 4.07 -21.18 21.74
C MET A 224 4.45 -20.24 22.90
N ALA A 225 4.74 -20.77 24.09
CA ALA A 225 5.14 -19.95 25.22
C ALA A 225 6.47 -19.22 24.95
N ASN A 226 7.45 -19.89 24.33
CA ASN A 226 8.73 -19.31 23.96
C ASN A 226 8.55 -18.23 22.88
N VAL A 227 7.77 -18.49 21.82
CA VAL A 227 7.44 -17.50 20.77
C VAL A 227 6.79 -16.26 21.38
N MET A 228 5.76 -16.45 22.22
CA MET A 228 5.06 -15.34 22.86
C MET A 228 5.96 -14.54 23.80
N HIS A 229 6.90 -15.20 24.50
CA HIS A 229 7.90 -14.49 25.30
C HIS A 229 8.77 -13.59 24.43
N MET A 230 9.39 -14.14 23.38
CA MET A 230 10.28 -13.41 22.47
C MET A 230 9.58 -12.21 21.81
N GLU A 231 8.39 -12.44 21.23
CA GLU A 231 7.63 -11.38 20.57
C GLU A 231 7.13 -10.31 21.56
N THR A 232 6.78 -10.69 22.81
CA THR A 232 6.36 -9.73 23.85
C THR A 232 7.51 -8.85 24.31
N GLU A 233 8.71 -9.42 24.48
CA GLU A 233 9.89 -8.62 24.85
C GLU A 233 10.24 -7.62 23.75
N LEU A 234 10.19 -8.03 22.48
CA LEU A 234 10.35 -7.12 21.34
C LEU A 234 9.25 -6.04 21.27
N ALA A 235 8.00 -6.41 21.55
CA ALA A 235 6.89 -5.47 21.55
C ALA A 235 7.06 -4.35 22.61
N LYS A 236 7.62 -4.68 23.79
CA LYS A 236 7.86 -3.69 24.85
C LYS A 236 8.79 -2.55 24.43
N VAL A 237 9.74 -2.84 23.56
CA VAL A 237 10.75 -1.87 23.07
C VAL A 237 10.43 -1.31 21.69
N SER A 238 9.34 -1.78 21.07
CA SER A 238 8.87 -1.26 19.77
C SER A 238 8.20 0.09 19.91
N ARG A 239 8.37 0.96 18.93
CA ARG A 239 7.59 2.20 18.76
C ARG A 239 6.22 1.89 18.16
N SER A 240 5.22 2.67 18.54
CA SER A 240 3.90 2.70 17.90
C SER A 240 3.99 3.30 16.48
N LEU A 241 2.94 3.08 15.66
CA LEU A 241 2.89 3.67 14.32
C LEU A 241 2.93 5.20 14.34
N THR A 242 2.32 5.85 15.33
CA THR A 242 2.37 7.32 15.50
C THR A 242 3.79 7.78 15.78
N GLU A 243 4.54 7.07 16.64
CA GLU A 243 5.95 7.39 16.95
C GLU A 243 6.87 7.16 15.73
N LEU A 244 6.53 6.21 14.85
CA LEU A 244 7.27 5.95 13.62
C LEU A 244 7.07 7.04 12.54
N ARG A 245 6.12 7.95 12.71
CA ARG A 245 5.90 9.06 11.77
C ARG A 245 6.93 10.18 11.87
N ASP A 246 7.68 10.28 12.96
CA ASP A 246 8.70 11.33 13.11
C ASP A 246 10.00 10.98 12.37
N PRO A 247 10.28 11.57 11.18
CA PRO A 247 11.45 11.20 10.38
C PRO A 247 12.77 11.61 11.01
N GLU A 248 12.80 12.67 11.84
CA GLU A 248 14.02 13.08 12.56
C GLU A 248 14.32 12.13 13.72
N ALA A 249 13.31 11.71 14.48
CA ALA A 249 13.47 10.75 15.57
C ALA A 249 13.88 9.36 15.07
N ASN A 250 13.54 9.02 13.82
CA ASN A 250 13.89 7.76 13.16
C ASN A 250 15.19 7.85 12.33
N TYR A 251 15.96 8.94 12.42
CA TYR A 251 17.21 9.09 11.71
C TYR A 251 18.41 9.16 12.68
N ASN A 252 19.02 8.02 12.97
CA ASN A 252 20.18 7.92 13.86
C ASN A 252 21.35 7.31 13.09
N LYS A 253 22.08 8.15 12.36
CA LYS A 253 23.23 7.73 11.55
C LYS A 253 24.43 7.42 12.42
N MET A 254 25.05 6.26 12.19
CA MET A 254 26.27 5.84 12.88
C MET A 254 27.16 4.99 11.98
N SER A 255 28.41 4.77 12.40
CA SER A 255 29.29 3.80 11.72
C SER A 255 28.95 2.38 12.13
N LEU A 256 29.30 1.40 11.27
CA LEU A 256 29.17 -0.02 11.59
C LEU A 256 29.96 -0.39 12.87
N ALA A 257 31.16 0.21 13.05
CA ALA A 257 31.95 -0.01 14.27
C ALA A 257 31.20 0.45 15.53
N GLN A 258 30.60 1.67 15.51
CA GLN A 258 29.77 2.14 16.60
C GLN A 258 28.55 1.26 16.84
N PHE A 259 27.90 0.79 15.79
CA PHE A 259 26.77 -0.15 15.91
C PHE A 259 27.18 -1.45 16.60
N ASN A 260 28.27 -2.07 16.14
CA ASN A 260 28.76 -3.33 16.71
C ASN A 260 29.25 -3.18 18.17
N ASP A 261 29.84 -2.03 18.52
CA ASP A 261 30.24 -1.73 19.88
C ASP A 261 29.04 -1.51 20.82
N THR A 262 27.96 -0.91 20.28
CA THR A 262 26.74 -0.60 21.05
C THR A 262 25.81 -1.80 21.17
N TYR A 263 25.71 -2.62 20.11
CA TYR A 263 24.79 -3.76 19.99
C TYR A 263 25.55 -5.05 19.57
N PRO A 264 26.46 -5.57 20.43
CA PRO A 264 27.40 -6.63 20.06
C PRO A 264 26.76 -7.98 19.77
N HIS A 265 25.55 -8.24 20.30
CA HIS A 265 24.87 -9.54 20.11
C HIS A 265 24.08 -9.63 18.82
N ILE A 266 23.72 -8.49 18.19
CA ILE A 266 23.00 -8.44 16.89
C ILE A 266 23.87 -8.98 15.75
N GLN A 267 25.19 -8.78 15.79
CA GLN A 267 26.15 -9.29 14.80
C GLN A 267 25.80 -8.87 13.36
N LEU A 268 25.40 -7.60 13.16
CA LEU A 268 24.89 -7.05 11.89
C LEU A 268 25.83 -7.33 10.71
N GLU A 269 27.13 -7.19 10.89
CA GLU A 269 28.10 -7.45 9.82
C GLU A 269 28.03 -8.88 9.28
N LYS A 270 27.80 -9.89 10.14
CA LYS A 270 27.63 -11.28 9.71
C LYS A 270 26.33 -11.48 8.93
N LEU A 271 25.24 -10.82 9.35
CA LEU A 271 23.96 -10.84 8.61
C LEU A 271 24.14 -10.24 7.20
N MET A 272 24.80 -9.08 7.10
CA MET A 272 25.03 -8.45 5.80
C MET A 272 25.99 -9.27 4.92
N ASN A 273 27.02 -9.87 5.49
CA ASN A 273 27.92 -10.78 4.74
C ASN A 273 27.16 -12.00 4.21
N ALA A 274 26.19 -12.56 4.95
CA ALA A 274 25.34 -13.66 4.48
C ALA A 274 24.46 -13.26 3.28
N MET A 275 24.11 -11.97 3.15
CA MET A 275 23.43 -11.40 1.98
C MET A 275 24.38 -11.06 0.82
N ASN A 276 25.67 -11.35 0.93
CA ASN A 276 26.70 -10.93 -0.01
C ASN A 276 26.81 -9.40 -0.18
N VAL A 277 26.50 -8.63 0.85
CA VAL A 277 26.68 -7.17 0.84
C VAL A 277 28.17 -6.85 0.99
N PRO A 278 28.78 -6.06 0.07
CA PRO A 278 30.16 -5.64 0.22
C PRO A 278 30.37 -4.82 1.49
N SER A 279 31.42 -5.10 2.24
CA SER A 279 31.68 -4.45 3.55
C SER A 279 31.90 -2.95 3.46
N ASP A 280 32.35 -2.43 2.33
CA ASP A 280 32.50 -1.00 2.07
C ASP A 280 31.15 -0.27 1.92
N CYS A 281 30.10 -1.00 1.56
CA CYS A 281 28.74 -0.45 1.41
C CYS A 281 28.01 -0.21 2.75
N ILE A 282 28.50 -0.79 3.84
CA ILE A 282 27.86 -0.76 5.17
C ILE A 282 28.69 -0.05 6.24
N GLN A 283 29.72 0.70 5.83
CA GLN A 283 30.55 1.46 6.78
C GLN A 283 29.77 2.49 7.59
N ASN A 284 28.69 3.00 7.04
CA ASN A 284 27.71 3.85 7.71
C ASN A 284 26.31 3.30 7.48
N LEU A 285 25.45 3.44 8.48
CA LEU A 285 24.08 3.00 8.47
C LEU A 285 23.19 3.98 9.25
N VAL A 286 21.89 3.87 9.07
CA VAL A 286 20.90 4.59 9.85
C VAL A 286 20.11 3.58 10.68
N VAL A 287 20.09 3.82 12.00
CA VAL A 287 19.24 3.08 12.93
C VAL A 287 17.95 3.87 13.13
N GLY A 288 16.83 3.28 12.75
CA GLY A 288 15.53 3.92 12.92
C GLY A 288 15.14 4.05 14.38
N GLN A 289 15.28 2.96 15.13
CA GLN A 289 14.84 2.89 16.53
C GLN A 289 15.97 2.35 17.42
N PRO A 290 16.85 3.24 17.94
CA PRO A 290 17.96 2.83 18.81
C PRO A 290 17.51 2.08 20.08
N ASP A 291 16.39 2.50 20.70
CA ASP A 291 15.85 1.84 21.88
C ASP A 291 15.42 0.39 21.59
N PHE A 292 14.83 0.16 20.41
CA PHE A 292 14.50 -1.18 19.95
C PHE A 292 15.76 -2.02 19.76
N CYS A 293 16.78 -1.49 19.09
CA CYS A 293 18.05 -2.20 18.90
C CYS A 293 18.70 -2.58 20.23
N ALA A 294 18.66 -1.69 21.22
CA ALA A 294 19.20 -1.99 22.57
C ALA A 294 18.41 -3.11 23.26
N GLY A 295 17.08 -3.08 23.20
CA GLY A 295 16.23 -4.14 23.75
C GLY A 295 16.40 -5.47 23.03
N ALA A 296 16.49 -5.47 21.71
CA ALA A 296 16.76 -6.66 20.90
C ALA A 296 18.14 -7.26 21.20
N ASP A 297 19.17 -6.43 21.32
CA ASP A 297 20.52 -6.87 21.68
C ASP A 297 20.56 -7.53 23.08
N GLN A 298 19.88 -6.93 24.06
CA GLN A 298 19.74 -7.51 25.40
C GLN A 298 18.98 -8.85 25.33
N LEU A 299 17.87 -8.92 24.63
CA LEU A 299 17.10 -10.16 24.47
C LEU A 299 17.97 -11.27 23.84
N MET A 300 18.77 -10.93 22.81
CA MET A 300 19.70 -11.88 22.18
C MET A 300 20.82 -12.35 23.12
N ALA A 301 21.25 -11.50 24.05
CA ALA A 301 22.23 -11.86 25.07
C ALA A 301 21.69 -12.83 26.13
N GLU A 302 20.39 -12.74 26.44
CA GLU A 302 19.75 -13.45 27.55
C GLU A 302 18.95 -14.69 27.11
N MET A 303 18.51 -14.76 25.83
CA MET A 303 17.67 -15.84 25.33
C MET A 303 18.36 -17.21 25.40
N SER A 304 17.60 -18.24 25.76
CA SER A 304 18.03 -19.62 25.65
C SER A 304 18.02 -20.14 24.22
N ALA A 305 18.73 -21.23 23.97
CA ALA A 305 18.71 -21.90 22.66
C ALA A 305 17.30 -22.38 22.29
N ASP A 306 16.49 -22.81 23.27
CA ASP A 306 15.12 -23.27 23.03
C ASP A 306 14.20 -22.11 22.60
N GLU A 307 14.28 -20.96 23.28
CA GLU A 307 13.51 -19.76 22.91
C GLU A 307 13.87 -19.27 21.50
N TYR A 308 15.16 -19.19 21.20
CA TYR A 308 15.61 -18.76 19.88
C TYR A 308 15.20 -19.73 18.77
N ARG A 309 15.35 -21.06 18.99
CA ARG A 309 14.91 -22.08 18.04
C ARG A 309 13.42 -21.97 17.73
N ASP A 310 12.59 -21.98 18.78
CA ASP A 310 11.13 -22.01 18.66
C ASP A 310 10.61 -20.72 17.99
N TYR A 311 11.23 -19.59 18.27
CA TYR A 311 10.95 -18.32 17.63
C TYR A 311 11.35 -18.31 16.13
N MET A 312 12.54 -18.81 15.78
CA MET A 312 12.98 -18.93 14.38
C MET A 312 12.06 -19.85 13.59
N GLU A 313 11.70 -21.02 14.16
CA GLU A 313 10.76 -21.93 13.51
C GLU A 313 9.42 -21.29 13.24
N TRP A 314 8.90 -20.54 14.20
CA TRP A 314 7.64 -19.82 14.00
C TRP A 314 7.72 -18.78 12.88
N ILE A 315 8.78 -17.99 12.80
CA ILE A 315 8.97 -17.02 11.71
C ILE A 315 8.99 -17.74 10.36
N GLU A 316 9.73 -18.82 10.24
CA GLU A 316 9.86 -19.60 9.01
C GLU A 316 8.53 -20.22 8.58
N ILE A 317 7.85 -20.91 9.50
CA ILE A 317 6.56 -21.53 9.25
C ILE A 317 5.52 -20.49 8.85
N ARG A 318 5.42 -19.40 9.61
CA ARG A 318 4.47 -18.32 9.35
C ARG A 318 4.76 -17.64 8.00
N GLY A 319 6.02 -17.43 7.67
CA GLY A 319 6.46 -16.77 6.43
C GLY A 319 6.05 -17.53 5.18
N TYR A 320 6.01 -18.85 5.25
CA TYR A 320 5.69 -19.70 4.11
C TYR A 320 4.34 -20.42 4.20
N ALA A 321 3.53 -20.15 5.23
CA ALA A 321 2.24 -20.83 5.45
C ALA A 321 1.30 -20.80 4.23
N GLY A 322 1.24 -19.69 3.51
CA GLY A 322 0.40 -19.53 2.32
C GLY A 322 0.89 -20.26 1.06
N TYR A 323 2.04 -20.93 1.11
CA TYR A 323 2.66 -21.62 -0.04
C TYR A 323 2.75 -23.14 0.15
N LEU A 324 2.21 -23.66 1.26
CA LEU A 324 2.19 -25.06 1.64
C LEU A 324 0.85 -25.74 1.29
N ASP A 325 0.41 -26.69 2.10
CA ASP A 325 -0.85 -27.40 1.95
C ASP A 325 -2.06 -26.60 2.43
N ASP A 326 -3.26 -27.04 2.03
CA ASP A 326 -4.52 -26.37 2.36
C ASP A 326 -4.81 -26.32 3.87
N THR A 327 -4.26 -27.27 4.68
CA THR A 327 -4.42 -27.26 6.13
C THR A 327 -3.60 -26.15 6.76
N THR A 328 -2.35 -25.97 6.32
CA THR A 328 -1.49 -24.87 6.76
C THR A 328 -2.12 -23.52 6.41
N GLU A 329 -2.61 -23.37 5.18
CA GLU A 329 -3.34 -22.15 4.75
C GLU A 329 -4.58 -21.91 5.63
N ALA A 330 -5.37 -22.93 5.91
CA ALA A 330 -6.58 -22.79 6.74
C ALA A 330 -6.27 -22.35 8.18
N ILE A 331 -5.23 -22.90 8.79
CA ILE A 331 -4.79 -22.49 10.15
C ILE A 331 -4.33 -21.03 10.13
N TYR A 332 -3.58 -20.62 9.09
CA TYR A 332 -3.13 -19.25 8.93
C TYR A 332 -4.31 -18.29 8.72
N PHE A 333 -5.24 -18.63 7.83
CA PHE A 333 -6.43 -17.85 7.54
C PHE A 333 -7.35 -17.69 8.77
N ASP A 334 -7.52 -18.73 9.58
CA ASP A 334 -8.37 -18.68 10.77
C ASP A 334 -7.95 -17.58 11.75
N PHE A 335 -6.66 -17.23 11.82
CA PHE A 335 -6.21 -16.10 12.60
C PHE A 335 -6.13 -14.80 11.78
N PHE A 336 -5.27 -14.76 10.77
CA PHE A 336 -4.96 -13.51 10.05
C PHE A 336 -6.12 -13.01 9.17
N GLY A 337 -6.93 -13.93 8.65
CA GLY A 337 -8.12 -13.57 7.88
C GLY A 337 -9.37 -13.39 8.75
N ARG A 338 -9.67 -14.38 9.59
CA ARG A 338 -10.95 -14.41 10.32
C ARG A 338 -10.92 -13.56 11.58
N VAL A 339 -9.93 -13.78 12.47
CA VAL A 339 -9.87 -13.07 13.76
C VAL A 339 -9.45 -11.63 13.56
N MET A 340 -8.37 -11.39 12.81
CA MET A 340 -7.81 -10.05 12.64
C MET A 340 -8.69 -9.13 11.82
N SER A 341 -9.24 -9.59 10.69
CA SER A 341 -9.98 -8.74 9.76
C SER A 341 -11.47 -9.07 9.59
N GLY A 342 -11.95 -10.18 10.21
CA GLY A 342 -13.37 -10.54 10.20
C GLY A 342 -13.86 -11.20 8.91
N ARG A 343 -12.97 -11.67 8.03
CA ARG A 343 -13.32 -12.42 6.82
C ARG A 343 -13.99 -13.75 7.20
N GLN A 344 -15.04 -14.13 6.48
CA GLN A 344 -15.79 -15.35 6.78
C GLN A 344 -15.24 -16.58 6.04
N GLN A 345 -14.65 -16.36 4.87
CA GLN A 345 -13.98 -17.40 4.06
C GLN A 345 -12.73 -16.83 3.39
N ASP A 346 -11.81 -17.70 3.00
CA ASP A 346 -10.65 -17.29 2.24
C ASP A 346 -10.99 -17.06 0.76
N TYR A 347 -10.11 -16.36 0.06
CA TYR A 347 -10.23 -16.18 -1.39
C TYR A 347 -10.15 -17.53 -2.11
N PRO A 348 -10.83 -17.70 -3.26
CA PRO A 348 -10.67 -18.87 -4.10
C PRO A 348 -9.20 -19.04 -4.54
N LEU A 349 -8.78 -20.27 -4.78
CA LEU A 349 -7.39 -20.61 -5.10
C LEU A 349 -6.80 -19.72 -6.20
N TRP A 350 -7.54 -19.54 -7.30
CA TRP A 350 -7.05 -18.73 -8.43
C TRP A 350 -6.72 -17.29 -8.01
N GLN A 351 -7.51 -16.70 -7.14
CA GLN A 351 -7.33 -15.32 -6.68
C GLN A 351 -6.13 -15.21 -5.74
N ARG A 352 -5.98 -16.17 -4.81
CA ARG A 352 -4.78 -16.26 -3.95
C ARG A 352 -3.53 -16.41 -4.79
N VAL A 353 -3.55 -17.33 -5.76
CA VAL A 353 -2.40 -17.61 -6.64
C VAL A 353 -2.09 -16.42 -7.54
N SER A 354 -3.09 -15.72 -8.10
CA SER A 354 -2.86 -14.48 -8.87
C SER A 354 -2.13 -13.43 -8.03
N THR A 355 -2.55 -13.24 -6.77
CA THR A 355 -1.85 -12.34 -5.83
C THR A 355 -0.42 -12.82 -5.51
N GLN A 356 -0.22 -14.13 -5.36
CA GLN A 356 1.13 -14.68 -5.13
C GLN A 356 2.05 -14.47 -6.34
N MET A 357 1.54 -14.66 -7.58
CA MET A 357 2.31 -14.39 -8.81
C MET A 357 2.69 -12.91 -8.91
N ASP A 358 1.78 -12.02 -8.54
CA ASP A 358 2.04 -10.58 -8.47
C ASP A 358 3.14 -10.23 -7.45
N ASN A 359 3.14 -10.85 -6.28
CA ASN A 359 4.16 -10.65 -5.27
C ASN A 359 5.53 -11.25 -5.66
N LEU A 360 5.55 -12.38 -6.37
CA LEU A 360 6.77 -13.13 -6.70
C LEU A 360 7.43 -12.70 -8.01
N MET A 361 6.63 -12.34 -9.02
CA MET A 361 7.07 -11.95 -10.36
C MET A 361 6.28 -10.74 -10.90
N GLY A 362 5.93 -9.79 -10.05
CA GLY A 362 4.98 -8.71 -10.35
C GLY A 362 5.36 -7.83 -11.54
N GLU A 363 6.63 -7.54 -11.77
CA GLU A 363 7.05 -6.79 -12.95
C GLU A 363 6.83 -7.57 -14.25
N ALA A 364 7.03 -8.90 -14.24
CA ALA A 364 6.75 -9.73 -15.41
C ALA A 364 5.24 -9.76 -15.72
N VAL A 365 4.41 -9.92 -14.68
CA VAL A 365 2.95 -9.83 -14.79
C VAL A 365 2.54 -8.46 -15.28
N GLY A 366 3.12 -7.39 -14.71
CA GLY A 366 2.82 -6.00 -15.04
C GLY A 366 3.13 -5.64 -16.48
N LYS A 367 4.24 -6.13 -17.02
CA LYS A 367 4.59 -5.94 -18.43
C LYS A 367 3.52 -6.52 -19.36
N MET A 368 3.10 -7.76 -19.11
CA MET A 368 2.06 -8.42 -19.89
C MET A 368 0.69 -7.74 -19.72
N PHE A 369 0.41 -7.25 -18.50
CA PHE A 369 -0.83 -6.53 -18.19
C PHE A 369 -0.93 -5.23 -18.99
N VAL A 370 0.11 -4.39 -19.02
CA VAL A 370 0.06 -3.11 -19.72
C VAL A 370 0.05 -3.27 -21.24
N GLU A 371 0.77 -4.26 -21.77
CA GLU A 371 0.75 -4.58 -23.21
C GLU A 371 -0.67 -4.96 -23.69
N LYS A 372 -1.49 -5.55 -22.82
CA LYS A 372 -2.82 -6.05 -23.15
C LYS A 372 -3.96 -5.09 -22.81
N TYR A 373 -3.82 -4.33 -21.70
CA TYR A 373 -4.95 -3.61 -21.09
C TYR A 373 -4.74 -2.11 -20.89
N PHE A 374 -3.56 -1.55 -21.17
CA PHE A 374 -3.32 -0.13 -20.96
C PHE A 374 -3.06 0.62 -22.28
N PRO A 375 -4.00 1.44 -22.77
CA PRO A 375 -3.84 2.20 -24.00
C PRO A 375 -2.91 3.41 -23.80
N ALA A 376 -2.07 3.70 -24.79
CA ALA A 376 -1.14 4.83 -24.75
C ALA A 376 -1.85 6.19 -24.57
N ALA A 377 -3.05 6.35 -25.13
CA ALA A 377 -3.86 7.56 -24.98
C ALA A 377 -4.22 7.88 -23.53
N ALA A 378 -4.44 6.86 -22.67
CA ALA A 378 -4.70 7.07 -21.24
C ALA A 378 -3.51 7.76 -20.54
N LYS A 379 -2.27 7.39 -20.90
CA LYS A 379 -1.06 8.03 -20.37
C LYS A 379 -1.01 9.52 -20.73
N GLU A 380 -1.34 9.88 -21.96
CA GLU A 380 -1.35 11.27 -22.44
C GLU A 380 -2.41 12.11 -21.73
N CYS A 381 -3.63 11.60 -21.58
CA CYS A 381 -4.69 12.26 -20.83
C CYS A 381 -4.30 12.50 -19.36
N MET A 382 -3.70 11.50 -18.73
CA MET A 382 -3.24 11.63 -17.34
C MET A 382 -2.15 12.69 -17.21
N LEU A 383 -1.16 12.74 -18.10
CA LEU A 383 -0.11 13.77 -18.05
C LEU A 383 -0.70 15.18 -18.20
N LYS A 384 -1.77 15.35 -18.99
CA LYS A 384 -2.49 16.62 -19.11
C LYS A 384 -3.20 16.99 -17.80
N LEU A 385 -3.88 16.04 -17.16
CA LEU A 385 -4.51 16.24 -15.83
C LEU A 385 -3.47 16.64 -14.79
N VAL A 386 -2.35 15.92 -14.72
CA VAL A 386 -1.23 16.25 -13.80
C VAL A 386 -0.77 17.68 -14.00
N SER A 387 -0.54 18.10 -15.26
CA SER A 387 -0.13 19.47 -15.56
C SER A 387 -1.15 20.52 -15.12
N ASN A 388 -2.44 20.25 -15.30
CA ASN A 388 -3.51 21.15 -14.86
C ASN A 388 -3.54 21.30 -13.34
N LEU A 389 -3.33 20.20 -12.61
CA LEU A 389 -3.28 20.23 -11.14
C LEU A 389 -2.01 20.91 -10.61
N GLN A 390 -0.86 20.78 -11.28
CA GLN A 390 0.36 21.53 -10.95
C GLN A 390 0.13 23.05 -11.11
N MET A 391 -0.56 23.49 -12.16
CA MET A 391 -0.94 24.89 -12.33
C MET A 391 -1.90 25.35 -11.22
N ALA A 392 -2.89 24.54 -10.87
CA ALA A 392 -3.83 24.84 -9.78
C ALA A 392 -3.11 24.96 -8.43
N LEU A 393 -2.18 24.05 -8.12
CA LEU A 393 -1.39 24.13 -6.87
C LEU A 393 -0.53 25.38 -6.83
N THR A 394 0.10 25.76 -7.96
CA THR A 394 0.85 27.03 -8.07
C THR A 394 -0.01 28.25 -7.74
N GLN A 395 -1.21 28.32 -8.32
CA GLN A 395 -2.16 29.41 -8.06
C GLN A 395 -2.61 29.45 -6.58
N ARG A 396 -2.85 28.29 -6.00
CA ARG A 396 -3.28 28.21 -4.60
C ARG A 396 -2.15 28.56 -3.63
N ILE A 397 -0.90 28.18 -3.89
CA ILE A 397 0.26 28.61 -3.13
C ILE A 397 0.40 30.14 -3.18
N ASP A 398 0.26 30.74 -4.37
CA ASP A 398 0.35 32.19 -4.54
C ASP A 398 -0.76 32.94 -3.78
N ALA A 399 -1.95 32.35 -3.69
CA ALA A 399 -3.12 32.94 -3.01
C ALA A 399 -3.08 32.83 -1.47
N GLN A 400 -2.19 32.03 -0.86
CA GLN A 400 -2.12 31.91 0.59
C GLN A 400 -1.66 33.21 1.25
N ASP A 401 -2.45 33.72 2.18
CA ASP A 401 -2.15 34.93 2.93
C ASP A 401 -1.31 34.71 4.19
N TRP A 402 -1.30 33.46 4.69
CA TRP A 402 -0.58 33.08 5.90
C TRP A 402 0.89 32.70 5.63
N MET A 403 1.24 32.40 4.38
CA MET A 403 2.57 31.93 3.94
C MET A 403 3.41 33.11 3.42
N SER A 404 4.66 33.20 3.85
CA SER A 404 5.62 34.19 3.39
C SER A 404 6.03 33.96 1.92
N ASP A 405 6.47 35.03 1.25
CA ASP A 405 6.98 34.96 -0.14
C ASP A 405 8.15 33.98 -0.28
N ALA A 406 9.00 33.86 0.77
CA ALA A 406 10.12 32.92 0.76
C ALA A 406 9.65 31.47 0.73
N THR A 407 8.71 31.09 1.60
CA THR A 407 8.14 29.75 1.64
C THR A 407 7.36 29.44 0.36
N LYS A 408 6.57 30.41 -0.18
CA LYS A 408 5.88 30.27 -1.48
C LYS A 408 6.84 29.98 -2.62
N ALA A 409 7.97 30.72 -2.68
CA ALA A 409 8.98 30.52 -3.72
C ALA A 409 9.59 29.09 -3.64
N ALA A 410 9.97 28.65 -2.44
CA ALA A 410 10.53 27.32 -2.22
C ALA A 410 9.51 26.20 -2.51
N ALA A 411 8.23 26.38 -2.12
CA ALA A 411 7.16 25.45 -2.44
C ALA A 411 6.97 25.28 -3.96
N LYS A 412 6.99 26.39 -4.72
CA LYS A 412 6.90 26.33 -6.18
C LYS A 412 8.13 25.70 -6.84
N GLU A 413 9.33 25.92 -6.30
CA GLU A 413 10.53 25.20 -6.76
C GLU A 413 10.42 23.70 -6.51
N LYS A 414 9.88 23.26 -5.35
CA LYS A 414 9.65 21.86 -5.04
C LYS A 414 8.61 21.24 -5.98
N LEU A 415 7.51 21.92 -6.21
CA LEU A 415 6.48 21.47 -7.15
C LEU A 415 7.01 21.32 -8.58
N ALA A 416 7.83 22.27 -9.03
CA ALA A 416 8.45 22.22 -10.36
C ALA A 416 9.47 21.08 -10.53
N ALA A 417 10.01 20.57 -9.42
CA ALA A 417 10.95 19.46 -9.39
C ALA A 417 10.29 18.09 -9.26
N PHE A 418 8.95 18.00 -9.22
CA PHE A 418 8.26 16.72 -9.14
C PHE A 418 8.59 15.81 -10.32
N ILE A 419 9.03 14.59 -10.03
CA ILE A 419 9.11 13.51 -11.00
C ILE A 419 7.71 12.91 -11.15
N VAL A 420 7.20 12.83 -12.37
CA VAL A 420 5.87 12.31 -12.66
C VAL A 420 5.97 10.96 -13.36
N LYS A 421 5.41 9.92 -12.76
CA LYS A 421 5.36 8.55 -13.28
C LYS A 421 3.92 8.15 -13.56
N VAL A 422 3.62 7.71 -14.80
CA VAL A 422 2.27 7.34 -15.23
C VAL A 422 2.30 6.03 -16.00
N GLY A 423 1.46 5.10 -15.60
CA GLY A 423 1.19 3.85 -16.30
C GLY A 423 2.16 2.73 -15.92
N TYR A 424 3.39 2.78 -16.42
CA TYR A 424 4.37 1.71 -16.26
C TYR A 424 5.83 2.22 -16.44
N PRO A 425 6.84 1.47 -15.90
CA PRO A 425 8.25 1.83 -16.02
C PRO A 425 8.79 1.64 -17.44
N ASP A 426 9.75 2.47 -17.82
CA ASP A 426 10.45 2.32 -19.10
C ASP A 426 11.47 1.18 -19.08
N LYS A 427 11.93 0.78 -17.89
CA LYS A 427 12.88 -0.32 -17.67
C LYS A 427 12.24 -1.38 -16.79
N TRP A 428 12.44 -2.63 -17.17
CA TRP A 428 12.00 -3.81 -16.43
C TRP A 428 13.20 -4.53 -15.83
N THR A 429 13.02 -5.15 -14.66
CA THR A 429 14.05 -5.96 -14.02
C THR A 429 14.38 -7.17 -14.88
N ASP A 430 15.68 -7.41 -15.11
CA ASP A 430 16.15 -8.62 -15.78
C ASP A 430 16.03 -9.83 -14.84
N MET A 431 15.15 -10.74 -15.19
CA MET A 431 14.90 -11.97 -14.42
C MET A 431 15.68 -13.17 -14.95
N SER A 432 16.74 -12.97 -15.77
CA SER A 432 17.54 -14.08 -16.34
C SER A 432 18.12 -14.99 -15.25
N ASP A 433 18.58 -14.41 -14.14
CA ASP A 433 19.17 -15.12 -13.00
C ASP A 433 18.15 -15.80 -12.07
N LEU A 434 16.85 -15.54 -12.23
CA LEU A 434 15.82 -16.27 -11.49
C LEU A 434 15.68 -17.69 -12.05
N HIS A 435 15.79 -18.69 -11.21
CA HIS A 435 15.64 -20.10 -11.59
C HIS A 435 14.38 -20.70 -10.97
N ILE A 436 13.46 -21.15 -11.83
CA ILE A 436 12.27 -21.91 -11.44
C ILE A 436 12.44 -23.36 -11.91
N ASP A 437 12.35 -24.31 -10.98
CA ASP A 437 12.48 -25.75 -11.22
C ASP A 437 11.14 -26.44 -10.95
N SER A 438 10.45 -26.83 -12.01
CA SER A 438 9.14 -27.50 -11.92
C SER A 438 9.20 -28.89 -11.27
N SER A 439 10.37 -29.48 -11.09
CA SER A 439 10.57 -30.74 -10.35
C SER A 439 10.52 -30.56 -8.83
N LYS A 440 10.81 -29.35 -8.36
CA LYS A 440 10.77 -28.95 -6.95
C LYS A 440 9.35 -28.60 -6.48
N SER A 441 9.17 -28.50 -5.16
CA SER A 441 7.91 -28.02 -4.58
C SER A 441 7.63 -26.55 -4.92
N TYR A 442 6.39 -26.12 -4.71
CA TYR A 442 6.02 -24.71 -4.89
C TYR A 442 6.82 -23.81 -3.94
N VAL A 443 6.86 -24.13 -2.63
CA VAL A 443 7.56 -23.32 -1.64
C VAL A 443 9.08 -23.23 -1.89
N GLU A 444 9.73 -24.30 -2.37
CA GLU A 444 11.15 -24.24 -2.75
C GLU A 444 11.39 -23.22 -3.88
N ASN A 445 10.48 -23.11 -4.84
CA ASN A 445 10.54 -22.09 -5.89
C ASN A 445 10.22 -20.67 -5.38
N VAL A 446 9.30 -20.54 -4.42
CA VAL A 446 9.04 -19.27 -3.72
C VAL A 446 10.30 -18.78 -3.00
N ILE A 447 11.01 -19.67 -2.32
CA ILE A 447 12.31 -19.37 -1.69
C ILE A 447 13.33 -18.86 -2.73
N GLN A 448 13.37 -19.44 -3.94
CA GLN A 448 14.26 -18.94 -5.00
C GLN A 448 13.86 -17.54 -5.47
N CYS A 449 12.55 -17.23 -5.56
CA CYS A 449 12.08 -15.87 -5.85
C CYS A 449 12.51 -14.88 -4.75
N CYS A 450 12.37 -15.25 -3.48
CA CYS A 450 12.81 -14.42 -2.36
C CYS A 450 14.33 -14.14 -2.40
N ARG A 451 15.13 -15.17 -2.66
CA ARG A 451 16.60 -15.05 -2.82
C ARG A 451 16.97 -14.15 -4.00
N PHE A 452 16.29 -14.31 -5.14
CA PHE A 452 16.50 -13.46 -6.31
C PHE A 452 16.24 -11.98 -6.01
N TRP A 453 15.08 -11.67 -5.45
CA TRP A 453 14.73 -10.28 -5.14
C TRP A 453 15.63 -9.65 -4.08
N ASN A 454 16.08 -10.43 -3.09
CA ASN A 454 17.01 -9.93 -2.09
C ASN A 454 18.40 -9.64 -2.68
N ALA A 455 18.89 -10.54 -3.54
CA ALA A 455 20.13 -10.32 -4.27
C ALA A 455 20.04 -9.11 -5.22
N GLU A 456 18.90 -8.95 -5.89
CA GLU A 456 18.63 -7.83 -6.78
C GLU A 456 18.60 -6.49 -6.03
N LEU A 457 17.95 -6.44 -4.86
CA LEU A 457 17.95 -5.26 -4.00
C LEU A 457 19.38 -4.86 -3.58
N VAL A 458 20.20 -5.82 -3.17
CA VAL A 458 21.61 -5.58 -2.86
C VAL A 458 22.36 -5.08 -4.10
N ARG A 459 22.16 -5.74 -5.24
CA ARG A 459 22.80 -5.38 -6.51
C ARG A 459 22.44 -3.97 -6.98
N GLN A 460 21.19 -3.56 -6.80
CA GLN A 460 20.70 -2.26 -7.26
C GLN A 460 21.05 -1.12 -6.30
N ARG A 461 21.08 -1.36 -4.98
CA ARG A 461 21.10 -0.28 -4.01
C ARG A 461 22.33 -0.22 -3.11
N ALA A 462 22.97 -1.37 -2.78
CA ALA A 462 24.09 -1.34 -1.83
C ALA A 462 25.27 -0.49 -2.39
N GLY A 463 25.60 0.59 -1.67
CA GLY A 463 26.67 1.52 -2.03
C GLY A 463 26.43 2.32 -3.31
N LYS A 464 25.19 2.36 -3.83
CA LYS A 464 24.86 3.00 -5.12
C LYS A 464 24.02 4.24 -4.96
N PRO A 465 24.07 5.14 -5.97
CA PRO A 465 23.09 6.23 -6.05
C PRO A 465 21.66 5.70 -6.14
N VAL A 466 20.72 6.51 -5.68
CA VAL A 466 19.28 6.26 -5.86
C VAL A 466 18.96 6.36 -7.36
N ASP A 467 18.25 5.37 -7.90
CA ASP A 467 17.73 5.40 -9.27
C ASP A 467 16.34 6.05 -9.29
N PRO A 468 16.19 7.27 -9.79
CA PRO A 468 14.88 7.95 -9.83
C PRO A 468 13.93 7.33 -10.85
N THR A 469 14.38 6.37 -11.67
CA THR A 469 13.52 5.66 -12.63
C THR A 469 12.87 4.41 -12.03
N GLU A 470 13.30 3.96 -10.85
CA GLU A 470 12.73 2.81 -10.14
C GLU A 470 11.28 3.10 -9.71
N TRP A 471 10.39 2.13 -9.92
CA TRP A 471 9.00 2.18 -9.46
C TRP A 471 8.84 1.40 -8.15
N ARG A 472 8.02 1.92 -7.22
CA ARG A 472 7.75 1.26 -5.93
C ARG A 472 6.49 0.39 -5.95
N MET A 473 5.69 0.50 -7.02
CA MET A 473 4.49 -0.29 -7.25
C MET A 473 4.53 -0.87 -8.66
N THR A 474 3.95 -2.06 -8.82
CA THR A 474 3.77 -2.67 -10.14
C THR A 474 2.65 -1.97 -10.92
N PRO A 475 2.66 -2.01 -12.27
CA PRO A 475 1.63 -1.36 -13.09
C PRO A 475 0.20 -1.84 -12.84
N GLN A 476 0.02 -3.08 -12.39
CA GLN A 476 -1.28 -3.68 -12.07
C GLN A 476 -1.79 -3.35 -10.66
N THR A 477 -1.07 -2.55 -9.88
CA THR A 477 -1.48 -2.10 -8.55
C THR A 477 -2.55 -1.01 -8.65
N VAL A 478 -3.70 -1.21 -8.01
CA VAL A 478 -4.76 -0.18 -7.88
C VAL A 478 -4.42 0.74 -6.71
N ASN A 479 -3.48 1.63 -6.93
CA ASN A 479 -3.05 2.65 -5.97
C ASN A 479 -2.25 3.74 -6.68
N ALA A 480 -1.83 4.77 -5.93
CA ALA A 480 -0.89 5.82 -6.30
C ALA A 480 0.08 6.06 -5.13
N TYR A 481 1.14 6.84 -5.33
CA TYR A 481 2.02 7.23 -4.24
C TYR A 481 2.79 8.52 -4.51
N TYR A 482 3.13 9.23 -3.44
CA TYR A 482 4.20 10.21 -3.38
C TYR A 482 5.41 9.64 -2.65
N GLU A 483 6.62 9.82 -3.18
CA GLU A 483 7.87 9.42 -2.55
C GLU A 483 8.73 10.65 -2.23
N PRO A 484 8.90 11.01 -0.95
CA PRO A 484 9.56 12.24 -0.57
C PRO A 484 11.06 12.28 -0.92
N THR A 485 11.75 11.14 -0.88
CA THR A 485 13.23 11.11 -1.10
C THR A 485 13.62 11.28 -2.56
N THR A 486 12.72 11.04 -3.51
CA THR A 486 12.90 11.33 -4.93
C THR A 486 12.01 12.48 -5.41
N ASN A 487 11.15 13.00 -4.55
CA ASN A 487 10.17 14.04 -4.86
C ASN A 487 9.32 13.66 -6.07
N GLU A 488 8.71 12.46 -6.03
CA GLU A 488 7.98 11.88 -7.16
C GLU A 488 6.54 11.53 -6.82
N ILE A 489 5.66 11.65 -7.81
CA ILE A 489 4.28 11.13 -7.80
C ILE A 489 4.14 10.03 -8.85
N CYS A 490 3.43 8.95 -8.51
CA CYS A 490 3.29 7.79 -9.38
C CYS A 490 1.84 7.30 -9.43
N PHE A 491 1.38 7.03 -10.66
CA PHE A 491 0.04 6.53 -10.96
C PHE A 491 0.15 5.28 -11.84
N PRO A 492 0.15 4.06 -11.26
CA PRO A 492 0.17 2.80 -12.00
C PRO A 492 -1.01 2.66 -12.97
N ALA A 493 -0.82 1.87 -14.03
CA ALA A 493 -1.84 1.68 -15.08
C ALA A 493 -3.19 1.19 -14.54
N ALA A 494 -3.18 0.38 -13.49
CA ALA A 494 -4.37 -0.28 -12.96
C ALA A 494 -5.39 0.68 -12.31
N ILE A 495 -4.95 1.81 -11.72
CA ILE A 495 -5.88 2.80 -11.16
C ILE A 495 -6.51 3.69 -12.25
N LEU A 496 -5.93 3.72 -13.46
CA LEU A 496 -6.38 4.55 -14.57
C LEU A 496 -7.54 3.90 -15.35
N GLN A 497 -8.57 3.51 -14.62
CA GLN A 497 -9.79 2.82 -15.08
C GLN A 497 -10.99 3.25 -14.24
N PRO A 498 -12.24 3.09 -14.74
CA PRO A 498 -13.43 3.36 -13.92
C PRO A 498 -13.42 2.58 -12.58
N PRO A 499 -13.86 3.17 -11.46
CA PRO A 499 -14.50 4.48 -11.38
C PRO A 499 -13.53 5.65 -11.16
N TYR A 500 -12.20 5.44 -11.17
CA TYR A 500 -11.22 6.50 -10.92
C TYR A 500 -10.97 7.35 -12.16
N PHE A 501 -10.85 6.72 -13.33
CA PHE A 501 -10.57 7.40 -14.60
C PHE A 501 -11.34 6.76 -15.74
N ASP A 502 -12.05 7.57 -16.53
CA ASP A 502 -12.71 7.13 -17.75
C ASP A 502 -12.44 8.16 -18.86
N MET A 503 -11.84 7.70 -19.96
CA MET A 503 -11.51 8.56 -21.10
C MET A 503 -12.74 9.11 -21.83
N GLU A 504 -13.91 8.46 -21.67
CA GLU A 504 -15.16 8.83 -22.34
C GLU A 504 -16.09 9.63 -21.41
N ALA A 505 -15.78 9.70 -20.10
CA ALA A 505 -16.58 10.46 -19.15
C ALA A 505 -16.39 11.97 -19.30
N ASP A 506 -17.38 12.71 -18.82
CA ASP A 506 -17.28 14.18 -18.68
C ASP A 506 -16.09 14.55 -17.76
N ASP A 507 -15.35 15.58 -18.14
CA ASP A 507 -14.18 16.05 -17.40
C ASP A 507 -14.43 16.23 -15.91
N VAL A 508 -15.62 16.71 -15.52
CA VAL A 508 -15.96 16.91 -14.11
C VAL A 508 -15.89 15.60 -13.29
N ILE A 509 -16.23 14.48 -13.90
CA ILE A 509 -16.15 13.15 -13.26
C ILE A 509 -14.70 12.76 -13.02
N ASN A 510 -13.85 12.90 -14.03
CA ASN A 510 -12.42 12.62 -13.91
C ASN A 510 -11.72 13.55 -12.92
N TYR A 511 -12.06 14.87 -12.92
CA TYR A 511 -11.51 15.78 -11.91
C TYR A 511 -12.01 15.44 -10.49
N GLY A 512 -13.27 15.03 -10.32
CA GLY A 512 -13.82 14.61 -9.03
C GLY A 512 -13.26 13.27 -8.50
N ALA A 513 -12.75 12.42 -9.38
CA ALA A 513 -12.19 11.10 -9.05
C ALA A 513 -10.65 11.13 -9.12
N ILE A 514 -10.07 10.74 -10.26
CA ILE A 514 -8.59 10.66 -10.40
C ILE A 514 -7.92 12.02 -10.21
N GLY A 515 -8.59 13.12 -10.55
CA GLY A 515 -8.07 14.48 -10.31
C GLY A 515 -7.83 14.73 -8.83
N VAL A 516 -8.76 14.33 -7.96
CA VAL A 516 -8.56 14.43 -6.50
C VAL A 516 -7.42 13.52 -6.03
N ILE A 517 -7.27 12.30 -6.59
CA ILE A 517 -6.14 11.42 -6.27
C ILE A 517 -4.81 12.04 -6.71
N ILE A 518 -4.73 12.64 -7.90
CA ILE A 518 -3.53 13.35 -8.35
C ILE A 518 -3.18 14.51 -7.40
N GLY A 519 -4.18 15.30 -7.02
CA GLY A 519 -4.02 16.40 -6.07
C GLY A 519 -3.63 15.92 -4.68
N HIS A 520 -4.15 14.76 -4.23
CA HIS A 520 -3.78 14.08 -3.00
C HIS A 520 -2.28 13.74 -2.99
N GLU A 521 -1.77 13.05 -4.02
CA GLU A 521 -0.35 12.73 -4.12
C GLU A 521 0.55 13.97 -4.20
N MET A 522 0.10 15.02 -4.91
CA MET A 522 0.82 16.29 -4.91
C MET A 522 0.85 16.95 -3.53
N THR A 523 -0.24 16.87 -2.79
CA THR A 523 -0.34 17.45 -1.44
C THR A 523 0.55 16.73 -0.45
N HIS A 524 0.82 15.44 -0.61
CA HIS A 524 1.81 14.73 0.20
C HIS A 524 3.20 15.35 0.15
N GLY A 525 3.57 16.04 -0.93
CA GLY A 525 4.78 16.85 -0.96
C GLY A 525 4.81 18.00 0.03
N PHE A 526 3.66 18.38 0.60
CA PHE A 526 3.45 19.56 1.43
C PHE A 526 2.64 19.30 2.70
N ASP A 527 2.31 18.03 3.00
CA ASP A 527 1.64 17.62 4.24
C ASP A 527 2.57 17.71 5.46
N ASP A 528 2.17 17.17 6.61
CA ASP A 528 2.93 17.22 7.85
C ASP A 528 4.29 16.52 7.76
N GLN A 529 4.44 15.54 6.88
CA GLN A 529 5.68 14.79 6.64
C GLN A 529 6.44 15.33 5.43
N GLY A 530 5.75 15.42 4.27
CA GLY A 530 6.39 15.78 3.01
C GLY A 530 6.98 17.19 3.02
N ARG A 531 6.38 18.13 3.77
CA ARG A 531 6.92 19.48 3.94
C ARG A 531 8.31 19.53 4.54
N LEU A 532 8.73 18.47 5.24
CA LEU A 532 10.05 18.38 5.87
C LEU A 532 11.16 18.03 4.86
N TYR A 533 10.79 17.65 3.64
CA TYR A 533 11.73 17.32 2.57
C TYR A 533 11.82 18.45 1.56
N ASP A 534 13.05 18.81 1.18
CA ASP A 534 13.31 19.83 0.17
C ASP A 534 13.02 19.33 -1.26
N LYS A 535 13.22 20.18 -2.27
CA LYS A 535 13.01 19.87 -3.69
C LYS A 535 13.90 18.75 -4.23
N ASP A 536 15.03 18.51 -3.58
CA ASP A 536 15.99 17.45 -3.94
C ASP A 536 15.73 16.16 -3.18
N GLY A 537 14.70 16.12 -2.32
CA GLY A 537 14.28 14.97 -1.52
C GLY A 537 15.07 14.78 -0.22
N ASN A 538 15.82 15.76 0.23
CA ASN A 538 16.53 15.70 1.50
C ASN A 538 15.62 16.12 2.65
N LEU A 539 15.69 15.41 3.77
CA LEU A 539 15.08 15.81 5.03
C LEU A 539 15.79 17.07 5.54
N HIS A 540 15.24 18.20 5.19
CA HIS A 540 15.75 19.53 5.47
C HIS A 540 14.59 20.51 5.51
N ASP A 541 14.35 21.09 6.70
CA ASP A 541 13.29 22.09 6.87
C ASP A 541 13.66 23.38 6.10
N TRP A 542 12.85 23.69 5.09
CA TRP A 542 13.00 24.82 4.18
C TRP A 542 11.97 25.93 4.44
N TRP A 543 11.10 25.73 5.42
CA TRP A 543 10.07 26.68 5.82
C TRP A 543 10.66 27.77 6.71
N THR A 544 10.04 28.96 6.68
CA THR A 544 10.36 29.93 7.75
C THR A 544 9.76 29.42 9.08
N PRO A 545 10.39 29.73 10.22
CA PRO A 545 9.85 29.29 11.52
C PRO A 545 8.41 29.77 11.78
N GLU A 546 8.06 30.97 11.32
CA GLU A 546 6.73 31.54 11.45
C GLU A 546 5.70 30.78 10.61
N ASP A 547 6.04 30.41 9.38
CA ASP A 547 5.14 29.67 8.50
C ASP A 547 5.00 28.22 8.98
N ALA A 548 6.08 27.60 9.45
CA ALA A 548 6.05 26.28 10.05
C ALA A 548 5.12 26.24 11.29
N ALA A 549 5.17 27.26 12.15
CA ALA A 549 4.29 27.37 13.32
C ALA A 549 2.81 27.52 12.91
N LYS A 550 2.51 28.36 11.90
CA LYS A 550 1.13 28.52 11.39
C LYS A 550 0.59 27.25 10.74
N PHE A 551 1.45 26.56 10.01
CA PHE A 551 1.11 25.23 9.46
C PHE A 551 0.75 24.27 10.59
N GLN A 552 1.59 24.18 11.61
CA GLN A 552 1.39 23.27 12.74
C GLN A 552 0.07 23.55 13.49
N GLU A 553 -0.27 24.85 13.72
CA GLU A 553 -1.55 25.22 14.33
C GLU A 553 -2.75 24.71 13.52
N LYS A 554 -2.69 24.85 12.18
CA LYS A 554 -3.76 24.36 11.29
C LYS A 554 -3.81 22.84 11.26
N ALA A 555 -2.67 22.16 11.21
CA ALA A 555 -2.54 20.73 11.24
C ALA A 555 -3.07 20.11 12.54
N ASP A 556 -2.73 20.74 13.69
CA ASP A 556 -3.23 20.32 15.01
C ASP A 556 -4.75 20.44 15.10
N MET A 557 -5.31 21.56 14.63
CA MET A 557 -6.77 21.77 14.58
C MET A 557 -7.46 20.67 13.78
N TYR A 558 -6.85 20.25 12.66
CA TYR A 558 -7.41 19.22 11.78
C TYR A 558 -7.26 17.82 12.38
N ALA A 559 -6.13 17.53 13.02
CA ALA A 559 -5.94 16.28 13.77
C ALA A 559 -6.96 16.15 14.91
N ASP A 560 -7.17 17.21 15.70
CA ASP A 560 -8.15 17.23 16.79
C ASP A 560 -9.60 17.04 16.29
N PHE A 561 -9.90 17.56 15.09
CA PHE A 561 -11.21 17.34 14.44
C PHE A 561 -11.42 15.84 14.14
N PHE A 562 -10.41 15.15 13.60
CA PHE A 562 -10.51 13.72 13.33
C PHE A 562 -10.48 12.88 14.61
N ASP A 563 -9.68 13.23 15.62
CA ASP A 563 -9.65 12.56 16.93
C ASP A 563 -11.04 12.56 17.63
N ALA A 564 -11.88 13.56 17.34
CA ALA A 564 -13.23 13.65 17.88
C ALA A 564 -14.23 12.69 17.19
N ILE A 565 -13.88 12.07 16.06
CA ILE A 565 -14.76 11.18 15.31
C ILE A 565 -14.84 9.82 16.00
N GLU A 566 -16.04 9.44 16.45
CA GLU A 566 -16.33 8.10 16.94
C GLU A 566 -16.57 7.16 15.75
N VAL A 567 -15.63 6.25 15.50
CA VAL A 567 -15.67 5.31 14.37
C VAL A 567 -16.58 4.11 14.66
N LEU A 568 -16.48 3.58 15.88
CA LEU A 568 -17.36 2.55 16.45
C LEU A 568 -17.64 2.93 17.91
N PRO A 569 -18.70 2.40 18.55
CA PRO A 569 -18.97 2.68 19.95
C PRO A 569 -17.75 2.51 20.85
N GLY A 570 -17.28 3.62 21.43
CA GLY A 570 -16.10 3.69 22.29
C GLY A 570 -14.74 3.61 21.57
N LEU A 571 -14.71 3.62 20.23
CA LEU A 571 -13.49 3.67 19.43
C LEU A 571 -13.46 4.95 18.61
N HIS A 572 -12.50 5.80 18.88
CA HIS A 572 -12.27 7.03 18.14
C HIS A 572 -11.21 6.84 17.05
N ALA A 573 -11.28 7.66 16.00
CA ALA A 573 -10.22 7.78 15.02
C ALA A 573 -8.92 8.26 15.67
N ASN A 574 -7.79 8.01 15.03
CA ASN A 574 -6.49 8.55 15.43
C ASN A 574 -6.10 9.64 14.42
N GLY A 575 -6.56 10.87 14.69
CA GLY A 575 -6.34 12.00 13.79
C GLY A 575 -4.88 12.36 13.62
N ARG A 576 -4.03 12.11 14.62
CA ARG A 576 -2.59 12.34 14.51
C ARG A 576 -1.89 11.30 13.63
N MET A 577 -2.31 10.04 13.71
CA MET A 577 -1.80 8.99 12.82
C MET A 577 -2.23 9.22 11.36
N THR A 578 -3.47 9.67 11.16
CA THR A 578 -4.06 9.86 9.82
C THR A 578 -3.90 11.28 9.28
N LEU A 579 -3.14 12.15 9.94
CA LEU A 579 -3.06 13.58 9.61
C LEU A 579 -2.62 13.84 8.17
N GLY A 580 -1.51 13.23 7.74
CA GLY A 580 -0.98 13.43 6.39
C GLY A 580 -2.00 13.06 5.30
N GLU A 581 -2.65 11.91 5.47
CA GLU A 581 -3.68 11.42 4.56
C GLU A 581 -4.90 12.35 4.50
N ASN A 582 -5.34 12.82 5.68
CA ASN A 582 -6.47 13.74 5.75
C ASN A 582 -6.13 15.12 5.15
N LEU A 583 -4.89 15.61 5.34
CA LEU A 583 -4.39 16.82 4.70
C LEU A 583 -4.29 16.66 3.18
N ALA A 584 -3.86 15.49 2.71
CA ALA A 584 -3.76 15.17 1.31
C ALA A 584 -5.14 15.08 0.64
N ASP A 585 -6.15 14.52 1.29
CA ASP A 585 -7.54 14.52 0.81
C ASP A 585 -8.11 15.94 0.70
N HIS A 586 -7.89 16.77 1.73
CA HIS A 586 -8.34 18.17 1.71
C HIS A 586 -7.66 18.94 0.58
N GLY A 587 -6.34 18.83 0.44
CA GLY A 587 -5.58 19.47 -0.63
C GLY A 587 -6.00 18.97 -2.01
N GLY A 588 -6.14 17.65 -2.17
CA GLY A 588 -6.58 17.02 -3.41
C GLY A 588 -7.92 17.55 -3.91
N LEU A 589 -8.91 17.67 -3.02
CA LEU A 589 -10.22 18.27 -3.32
C LEU A 589 -10.08 19.73 -3.79
N GLN A 590 -9.31 20.54 -3.09
CA GLN A 590 -9.10 21.95 -3.41
C GLN A 590 -8.39 22.13 -4.77
N LEU A 591 -7.38 21.31 -5.02
CA LEU A 591 -6.59 21.35 -6.25
C LEU A 591 -7.41 20.91 -7.46
N ALA A 592 -8.09 19.77 -7.35
CA ALA A 592 -8.91 19.23 -8.43
C ALA A 592 -10.08 20.15 -8.78
N TRP A 593 -10.72 20.74 -7.78
CA TRP A 593 -11.75 21.76 -7.98
C TRP A 593 -11.22 22.98 -8.74
N THR A 594 -10.07 23.51 -8.30
CA THR A 594 -9.45 24.66 -8.95
C THR A 594 -9.02 24.33 -10.40
N ALA A 595 -8.40 23.15 -10.61
CA ALA A 595 -7.96 22.69 -11.91
C ALA A 595 -9.12 22.50 -12.88
N TYR A 596 -10.24 21.93 -12.43
CA TYR A 596 -11.45 21.79 -13.21
C TYR A 596 -11.97 23.14 -13.71
N HIS A 597 -12.12 24.11 -12.82
CA HIS A 597 -12.64 25.44 -13.17
C HIS A 597 -11.67 26.27 -14.04
N ASN A 598 -10.37 25.96 -14.00
CA ASN A 598 -9.38 26.55 -14.91
C ASN A 598 -9.44 25.92 -16.33
N ALA A 599 -9.75 24.64 -16.41
CA ALA A 599 -9.72 23.88 -17.67
C ALA A 599 -11.03 23.97 -18.44
N VAL A 600 -12.17 24.19 -17.78
CA VAL A 600 -13.50 24.14 -18.36
C VAL A 600 -14.18 25.53 -18.24
N GLU A 601 -14.08 26.35 -19.30
CA GLU A 601 -14.67 27.70 -19.31
C GLU A 601 -16.20 27.70 -19.20
N THR A 602 -16.86 26.70 -19.77
CA THR A 602 -18.33 26.57 -19.74
C THR A 602 -18.70 25.19 -19.21
N PRO A 603 -19.01 25.07 -17.92
CA PRO A 603 -19.48 23.80 -17.35
C PRO A 603 -20.68 23.24 -18.12
N PRO A 604 -20.75 21.91 -18.33
CA PRO A 604 -21.93 21.29 -18.94
C PRO A 604 -23.21 21.64 -18.20
N ALA A 605 -24.31 21.63 -18.93
CA ALA A 605 -25.66 21.82 -18.36
C ALA A 605 -25.94 20.74 -17.27
N THR A 606 -26.96 20.99 -16.48
CA THR A 606 -27.48 20.01 -15.51
C THR A 606 -27.79 18.70 -16.21
N ILE A 607 -27.18 17.60 -15.73
CA ILE A 607 -27.39 16.23 -16.23
C ILE A 607 -28.01 15.42 -15.09
N ASP A 608 -29.08 14.71 -15.36
CA ASP A 608 -29.84 13.91 -14.38
C ASP A 608 -30.24 14.67 -13.11
N GLY A 609 -30.44 15.97 -13.23
CA GLY A 609 -30.82 16.84 -12.12
C GLY A 609 -29.66 17.38 -11.29
N PHE A 610 -28.41 17.07 -11.64
CA PHE A 610 -27.20 17.54 -10.94
C PHE A 610 -26.42 18.54 -11.78
N THR A 611 -25.99 19.64 -11.15
CA THR A 611 -25.03 20.57 -11.73
C THR A 611 -23.64 19.90 -11.86
N ALA A 612 -22.77 20.50 -12.65
CA ALA A 612 -21.38 20.01 -12.77
C ALA A 612 -20.70 19.96 -11.38
N ASP A 613 -20.87 20.97 -10.56
CA ASP A 613 -20.29 21.04 -9.21
C ASP A 613 -20.82 19.93 -8.30
N GLN A 614 -22.10 19.63 -8.37
CA GLN A 614 -22.67 18.50 -7.64
C GLN A 614 -22.10 17.18 -8.11
N ARG A 615 -21.94 17.00 -9.43
CA ARG A 615 -21.36 15.77 -10.01
C ARG A 615 -19.89 15.59 -9.61
N PHE A 616 -19.11 16.66 -9.47
CA PHE A 616 -17.74 16.62 -8.95
C PHE A 616 -17.70 15.94 -7.56
N PHE A 617 -18.49 16.42 -6.61
CA PHE A 617 -18.50 15.88 -5.25
C PHE A 617 -19.13 14.49 -5.16
N LEU A 618 -20.09 14.17 -6.02
CA LEU A 618 -20.65 12.81 -6.11
C LEU A 618 -19.63 11.82 -6.66
N SER A 619 -18.86 12.22 -7.68
CA SER A 619 -17.76 11.42 -8.19
C SER A 619 -16.71 11.15 -7.12
N TYR A 620 -16.31 12.19 -6.37
CA TYR A 620 -15.40 12.02 -5.23
C TYR A 620 -15.91 11.04 -4.19
N ALA A 621 -17.16 11.16 -3.77
CA ALA A 621 -17.72 10.25 -2.77
C ALA A 621 -17.77 8.81 -3.29
N ASN A 622 -18.10 8.62 -4.57
CA ASN A 622 -18.26 7.30 -5.17
C ASN A 622 -16.98 6.47 -5.20
N ILE A 623 -15.80 7.08 -5.36
CA ILE A 623 -14.52 6.34 -5.30
C ILE A 623 -14.21 5.79 -3.90
N TRP A 624 -14.87 6.32 -2.86
CA TRP A 624 -14.73 5.87 -1.47
C TRP A 624 -15.87 4.97 -0.99
N ALA A 625 -16.85 4.66 -1.87
CA ALA A 625 -17.96 3.77 -1.50
C ALA A 625 -17.45 2.40 -1.07
N GLN A 626 -17.84 1.93 0.13
CA GLN A 626 -17.41 0.64 0.66
C GLN A 626 -18.33 0.09 1.75
N ASN A 627 -18.36 -1.24 1.85
CA ASN A 627 -18.79 -1.99 3.02
C ASN A 627 -17.55 -2.54 3.75
N ILE A 628 -17.57 -2.61 5.09
CA ILE A 628 -16.44 -3.02 5.92
C ILE A 628 -16.93 -3.74 7.18
N THR A 629 -16.22 -4.75 7.66
CA THR A 629 -16.51 -5.41 8.95
C THR A 629 -16.07 -4.54 10.12
N ASP A 630 -16.70 -4.70 11.28
CA ASP A 630 -16.27 -4.02 12.50
C ASP A 630 -14.84 -4.44 12.91
N ALA A 631 -14.46 -5.69 12.65
CA ALA A 631 -13.11 -6.18 12.94
C ALA A 631 -12.06 -5.46 12.08
N GLU A 632 -12.28 -5.38 10.78
CA GLU A 632 -11.41 -4.64 9.86
C GLU A 632 -11.37 -3.14 10.19
N LEU A 633 -12.52 -2.57 10.56
CA LEU A 633 -12.59 -1.16 10.95
C LEU A 633 -11.76 -0.89 12.21
N ARG A 634 -11.81 -1.78 13.21
CA ARG A 634 -10.93 -1.71 14.40
C ARG A 634 -9.46 -1.87 14.05
N LEU A 635 -9.14 -2.88 13.24
CA LEU A 635 -7.77 -3.13 12.78
C LEU A 635 -7.20 -1.89 12.09
N ARG A 636 -7.92 -1.33 11.12
CA ARG A 636 -7.45 -0.16 10.36
C ARG A 636 -7.37 1.11 11.19
N THR A 637 -8.29 1.33 12.13
CA THR A 637 -8.23 2.49 13.03
C THR A 637 -6.95 2.52 13.87
N THR A 638 -6.33 1.37 14.10
CA THR A 638 -5.09 1.24 14.90
C THR A 638 -3.83 1.01 14.06
N SER A 639 -3.96 0.56 12.80
CA SER A 639 -2.83 0.09 11.99
C SER A 639 -2.68 0.79 10.63
N ASP A 640 -3.63 1.64 10.22
CA ASP A 640 -3.64 2.29 8.92
C ASP A 640 -3.57 3.80 9.06
N VAL A 641 -2.68 4.42 8.32
CA VAL A 641 -2.54 5.89 8.26
C VAL A 641 -3.67 6.57 7.50
N HIS A 642 -4.53 5.80 6.82
CA HIS A 642 -5.69 6.33 6.08
C HIS A 642 -6.96 6.29 6.92
N SER A 643 -7.71 7.37 6.92
CA SER A 643 -9.09 7.38 7.37
C SER A 643 -9.96 6.46 6.50
N GLN A 644 -11.02 5.88 7.07
CA GLN A 644 -11.93 5.01 6.30
C GLN A 644 -12.78 5.84 5.32
N GLY A 645 -13.25 5.23 4.23
CA GLY A 645 -13.93 5.91 3.13
C GLY A 645 -15.01 6.88 3.55
N ARG A 646 -15.85 6.50 4.54
CA ARG A 646 -16.86 7.41 5.12
C ARG A 646 -16.23 8.71 5.67
N TRP A 647 -15.10 8.61 6.32
CA TRP A 647 -14.45 9.75 6.96
C TRP A 647 -13.54 10.53 6.02
N ARG A 648 -13.04 9.91 4.96
CA ARG A 648 -12.42 10.63 3.84
C ARG A 648 -13.42 11.57 3.18
N VAL A 649 -14.70 11.19 3.10
CA VAL A 649 -15.77 12.02 2.55
C VAL A 649 -16.32 13.00 3.59
N ASN A 650 -16.90 12.50 4.70
CA ASN A 650 -17.56 13.31 5.70
C ASN A 650 -16.60 14.12 6.60
N GLY A 651 -15.31 13.77 6.61
CA GLY A 651 -14.28 14.53 7.32
C GLY A 651 -13.66 15.64 6.46
N ALA A 652 -13.48 15.43 5.15
CA ALA A 652 -12.85 16.41 4.28
C ALA A 652 -13.85 17.47 3.76
N LEU A 653 -15.02 17.07 3.27
CA LEU A 653 -15.99 17.96 2.63
C LEU A 653 -16.49 19.11 3.52
N PRO A 654 -16.69 18.96 4.84
CA PRO A 654 -17.07 20.07 5.70
C PRO A 654 -16.07 21.22 5.75
N HIS A 655 -14.87 21.04 5.25
CA HIS A 655 -13.83 22.08 5.14
C HIS A 655 -13.72 22.68 3.73
N ILE A 656 -14.60 22.33 2.77
CA ILE A 656 -14.57 22.75 1.37
C ILE A 656 -15.74 23.72 1.09
N ASP A 657 -15.46 25.02 0.95
CA ASP A 657 -16.48 26.04 0.73
C ASP A 657 -17.39 25.74 -0.48
N ALA A 658 -16.80 25.26 -1.59
CA ALA A 658 -17.55 24.94 -2.80
C ALA A 658 -18.59 23.81 -2.61
N TRP A 659 -18.38 22.89 -1.68
CA TRP A 659 -19.36 21.86 -1.35
C TRP A 659 -20.59 22.44 -0.67
N TYR A 660 -20.42 23.49 0.17
CA TYR A 660 -21.54 24.22 0.77
C TYR A 660 -22.43 24.88 -0.27
N ASP A 661 -21.79 25.51 -1.26
CA ASP A 661 -22.51 26.20 -2.36
C ASP A 661 -23.23 25.17 -3.25
N ALA A 662 -22.59 24.08 -3.61
CA ALA A 662 -23.14 23.03 -4.48
C ALA A 662 -24.40 22.35 -3.88
N PHE A 663 -24.42 22.12 -2.58
CA PHE A 663 -25.51 21.37 -1.90
C PHE A 663 -26.35 22.22 -0.96
N GLY A 664 -26.13 23.54 -0.86
CA GLY A 664 -26.88 24.43 -0.03
C GLY A 664 -26.77 24.13 1.47
N ILE A 665 -25.56 23.74 1.91
CA ILE A 665 -25.28 23.39 3.31
C ILE A 665 -25.33 24.64 4.18
N LYS A 666 -25.95 24.54 5.34
CA LYS A 666 -26.21 25.70 6.20
C LYS A 666 -26.19 25.34 7.68
N GLU A 667 -26.15 26.34 8.52
CA GLU A 667 -26.25 26.18 9.97
C GLU A 667 -27.48 25.34 10.35
N GLY A 668 -27.29 24.36 11.22
CA GLY A 668 -28.26 23.35 11.62
C GLY A 668 -28.14 22.02 10.89
N ASP A 669 -27.36 21.91 9.80
CA ASP A 669 -26.97 20.62 9.21
C ASP A 669 -25.86 19.98 10.04
N LYS A 670 -25.85 18.65 10.14
CA LYS A 670 -24.91 17.93 11.05
C LYS A 670 -23.44 18.08 10.66
N LEU A 671 -23.16 18.20 9.36
CA LEU A 671 -21.81 18.36 8.82
C LEU A 671 -21.40 19.84 8.68
N PHE A 672 -22.26 20.78 9.13
CA PHE A 672 -21.92 22.19 9.07
C PHE A 672 -20.79 22.57 10.02
N ILE A 673 -19.77 23.22 9.49
CA ILE A 673 -18.68 23.86 10.23
C ILE A 673 -18.70 25.36 9.92
N PRO A 674 -18.69 26.26 10.92
CA PRO A 674 -18.56 27.70 10.69
C PRO A 674 -17.30 28.01 9.86
N LYS A 675 -17.39 28.98 8.97
CA LYS A 675 -16.31 29.27 7.99
C LYS A 675 -14.96 29.52 8.64
N GLU A 676 -14.93 30.22 9.74
CA GLU A 676 -13.73 30.54 10.53
C GLU A 676 -13.07 29.32 11.21
N ARG A 677 -13.76 28.18 11.24
CA ARG A 677 -13.27 26.90 11.79
C ARG A 677 -12.94 25.87 10.71
N ARG A 678 -13.13 26.23 9.44
CA ARG A 678 -12.75 25.34 8.33
C ARG A 678 -11.23 25.38 8.12
N LEU A 679 -10.67 24.25 7.75
CA LEU A 679 -9.26 24.20 7.36
C LEU A 679 -9.05 25.03 6.09
N LEU A 680 -8.12 25.96 6.13
CA LEU A 680 -7.64 26.73 4.99
C LEU A 680 -6.12 26.55 4.92
N LEU A 681 -5.68 25.57 4.15
CA LEU A 681 -4.27 25.24 4.05
C LEU A 681 -3.72 25.43 2.63
N TRP A 682 -4.43 24.92 1.62
CA TRP A 682 -4.05 25.02 0.21
C TRP A 682 -5.14 25.64 -0.67
#